data_d23ded5a55692998bd25d130597ceaff
#
_entry.id   d23ded5a55692998bd25d130597ceaff
#
_cell.length_a   1.000
_cell.length_b   1.000
_cell.length_c   1.000
_cell.angle_alpha   90.00
_cell.angle_beta   90.00
_cell.angle_gamma   90.00
#
_symmetry.space_group_name_H-M   'P 1'
#
loop_
_entity.id
_entity.type
_entity.pdbx_description
1 polymer ?
#
loop_
_entity_poly.entity_id
_entity_poly.type
_entity_poly.pdbx_seq_one_letter_code
_entity_poly.pdbx_strand_id
1 'polypeptide(L)'
;MSKKNEVKKEEKNTNISKSNMKTQLREKKQKKAQNKKFAAGLIISLIVLIISGLITYPVLKSTKFGLDLKGGFEILYEVRDINGKEVSKESVTNTYKTILKRIDILGVSEPEITIEGKNIRIQLAGVKDATEAKNTLSAMANLTFRNSKDELVMSADVLKSNSVKVVADQNNVGNYYLTLEIKDVDTFHKKTEEIRKSGDLLVIWLDFDEEKDKFSEEREHCGSLNNSRCISYASINGELTGTSVQLTGNFTYEEATSLRDLINSGSLPTKLVELSSKTVDPSFGKDALKNTFIAGVIAVALIMLFMTILYRFSGFISSIGIITYTMLTFVIFNLVGGRLTLPSIAAVVIGIGMAVDSTVLSFERIKDELRNKNSLEDAFNKGNKGSLVSIIDANITTLIAAVILFIFGESSVKGFATMLIISIIVTMLIMVFLVRSLLRKFVESGKFANSLNAFIGIKNLDKKSCFTKFNYVKHAPKFIIVTIILFVVGIINIYFNGLNLSIDFKGGSSISLNTSEKVSAKEIKSELEELGYKVVNIDNINDTSVYATVSSQLDSKEVDKVEKHFDEKYKDSTTSIGTVSNTVKKELIKNAIKSLILAAIGIILYVTLRFTFRYGVSAIITLAHDVGIIIIMFSLLKLEVSTIFIAAILSIIGYSINDTIVTFDRIRENKRKIYNDRVKSYKELKELVNKSIKDTITRSLVTSITTLIPVISLIVLGSHEIVNFNYALLIGLVAGTYSSIMIATSLWLLLEKKHVGKTEKKKWYEVDTEDDMEELKVKGINC
;
A
#
# COMPACT_ATOMS: atom_id res chain seq x y z
N MET A 1 -66.60 66.63 -9.36
CA MET A 1 -65.15 66.17 -9.20
C MET A 1 -64.90 65.12 -8.15
N SER A 2 -65.70 64.97 -7.11
CA SER A 2 -65.53 63.99 -6.01
C SER A 2 -65.62 62.52 -6.43
N LYS A 3 -66.68 62.12 -7.17
CA LYS A 3 -66.91 60.73 -7.61
C LYS A 3 -65.83 60.16 -8.56
N LYS A 4 -65.14 60.98 -9.34
CA LYS A 4 -64.08 60.56 -10.28
C LYS A 4 -62.76 60.24 -9.55
N ASN A 5 -62.55 60.86 -8.38
CA ASN A 5 -61.39 60.59 -7.51
C ASN A 5 -61.55 59.33 -6.66
N GLU A 6 -62.77 59.00 -6.26
CA GLU A 6 -63.05 57.75 -5.49
C GLU A 6 -62.91 56.54 -6.41
N VAL A 7 -63.43 56.56 -7.64
CA VAL A 7 -63.29 55.48 -8.61
C VAL A 7 -61.78 55.24 -9.00
N LYS A 8 -60.98 56.30 -9.15
CA LYS A 8 -59.54 56.16 -9.36
C LYS A 8 -58.78 55.59 -8.15
N LYS A 9 -59.25 55.86 -6.95
CA LYS A 9 -58.66 55.31 -5.73
C LYS A 9 -59.01 53.83 -5.53
N GLU A 10 -60.25 53.41 -5.87
CA GLU A 10 -60.66 52.01 -5.87
C GLU A 10 -59.97 51.19 -6.97
N GLU A 11 -59.83 51.72 -8.19
CA GLU A 11 -59.05 51.04 -9.27
C GLU A 11 -57.58 50.92 -8.92
N LYS A 12 -56.97 51.88 -8.25
CA LYS A 12 -55.58 51.80 -7.76
C LYS A 12 -55.40 50.81 -6.64
N ASN A 13 -56.35 50.70 -5.72
CA ASN A 13 -56.34 49.69 -4.63
C ASN A 13 -56.61 48.29 -5.12
N THR A 14 -57.51 48.08 -6.12
CA THR A 14 -57.73 46.78 -6.76
C THR A 14 -56.54 46.31 -7.60
N ASN A 15 -55.83 47.24 -8.28
CA ASN A 15 -54.61 46.92 -9.04
C ASN A 15 -53.44 46.59 -8.10
N ILE A 16 -53.28 47.27 -6.97
CA ILE A 16 -52.30 46.94 -5.93
C ILE A 16 -52.61 45.60 -5.29
N SER A 17 -53.88 45.27 -4.99
CA SER A 17 -54.30 43.97 -4.46
C SER A 17 -54.06 42.84 -5.47
N LYS A 18 -54.37 43.02 -6.75
CA LYS A 18 -54.07 42.04 -7.82
C LYS A 18 -52.58 41.84 -8.06
N SER A 19 -51.76 42.90 -7.95
CA SER A 19 -50.30 42.84 -8.01
C SER A 19 -49.74 42.04 -6.87
N ASN A 20 -50.18 42.32 -5.61
CA ASN A 20 -49.76 41.63 -4.42
C ASN A 20 -50.14 40.11 -4.44
N MET A 21 -51.33 39.79 -4.97
CA MET A 21 -51.80 38.41 -5.10
C MET A 21 -50.99 37.65 -6.18
N LYS A 22 -50.61 38.28 -7.31
CA LYS A 22 -49.74 37.71 -8.31
C LYS A 22 -48.31 37.47 -7.78
N THR A 23 -47.81 38.41 -6.97
CA THR A 23 -46.50 38.27 -6.30
C THR A 23 -46.50 37.11 -5.31
N GLN A 24 -47.53 36.98 -4.47
CA GLN A 24 -47.68 35.87 -3.53
C GLN A 24 -47.83 34.50 -4.25
N LEU A 25 -48.54 34.47 -5.36
CA LEU A 25 -48.66 33.22 -6.18
C LEU A 25 -47.32 32.87 -6.84
N ARG A 26 -46.54 33.84 -7.29
CA ARG A 26 -45.17 33.59 -7.82
C ARG A 26 -44.25 33.08 -6.73
N GLU A 27 -44.26 33.69 -5.54
CA GLU A 27 -43.47 33.23 -4.37
C GLU A 27 -43.87 31.82 -3.95
N LYS A 28 -45.16 31.48 -3.88
CA LYS A 28 -45.63 30.11 -3.60
C LYS A 28 -45.15 29.11 -4.66
N LYS A 29 -45.19 29.44 -5.93
CA LYS A 29 -44.67 28.61 -7.03
C LYS A 29 -43.15 28.42 -6.91
N GLN A 30 -42.41 29.49 -6.64
CA GLN A 30 -40.96 29.43 -6.43
C GLN A 30 -40.60 28.55 -5.21
N LYS A 31 -41.24 28.74 -4.05
CA LYS A 31 -41.04 27.89 -2.86
C LYS A 31 -41.36 26.41 -3.12
N LYS A 32 -42.42 26.13 -3.92
CA LYS A 32 -42.75 24.74 -4.30
C LYS A 32 -41.69 24.13 -5.22
N ALA A 33 -41.14 24.91 -6.17
CA ALA A 33 -40.05 24.48 -7.06
C ALA A 33 -38.72 24.24 -6.28
N GLN A 34 -38.40 25.16 -5.34
CA GLN A 34 -37.26 25.02 -4.44
C GLN A 34 -37.37 23.76 -3.59
N ASN A 35 -38.53 23.49 -3.00
CA ASN A 35 -38.76 22.29 -2.20
C ASN A 35 -38.62 20.99 -3.02
N LYS A 36 -39.09 20.98 -4.28
CA LYS A 36 -38.90 19.83 -5.19
C LYS A 36 -37.42 19.56 -5.48
N LYS A 37 -36.63 20.61 -5.80
CA LYS A 37 -35.19 20.46 -6.06
C LYS A 37 -34.43 19.97 -4.82
N PHE A 38 -34.77 20.50 -3.64
CA PHE A 38 -34.19 20.07 -2.37
C PHE A 38 -34.52 18.61 -2.06
N ALA A 39 -35.80 18.21 -2.18
CA ALA A 39 -36.22 16.83 -1.96
C ALA A 39 -35.55 15.86 -2.94
N ALA A 40 -35.39 16.25 -4.21
CA ALA A 40 -34.67 15.46 -5.20
C ALA A 40 -33.18 15.26 -4.78
N GLY A 41 -32.53 16.30 -4.28
CA GLY A 41 -31.17 16.21 -3.75
C GLY A 41 -31.07 15.20 -2.59
N LEU A 42 -32.01 15.25 -1.63
CA LEU A 42 -32.07 14.31 -0.51
C LEU A 42 -32.32 12.87 -0.97
N ILE A 43 -33.27 12.67 -1.90
CA ILE A 43 -33.59 11.33 -2.45
C ILE A 43 -32.36 10.73 -3.13
N ILE A 44 -31.67 11.51 -3.98
CA ILE A 44 -30.45 11.03 -4.66
C ILE A 44 -29.36 10.69 -3.64
N SER A 45 -29.16 11.54 -2.62
CA SER A 45 -28.19 11.27 -1.57
C SER A 45 -28.52 9.99 -0.78
N LEU A 46 -29.80 9.75 -0.50
CA LEU A 46 -30.27 8.54 0.18
C LEU A 46 -30.09 7.30 -0.70
N ILE A 47 -30.40 7.39 -1.99
CA ILE A 47 -30.19 6.29 -2.94
C ILE A 47 -28.70 5.92 -3.01
N VAL A 48 -27.81 6.91 -3.11
CA VAL A 48 -26.35 6.67 -3.11
C VAL A 48 -25.93 5.96 -1.83
N LEU A 49 -26.41 6.37 -0.68
CA LEU A 49 -26.09 5.76 0.62
C LEU A 49 -26.61 4.30 0.70
N ILE A 50 -27.86 4.06 0.24
CA ILE A 50 -28.45 2.70 0.25
C ILE A 50 -27.67 1.77 -0.69
N ILE A 51 -27.36 2.22 -1.91
CA ILE A 51 -26.56 1.44 -2.86
C ILE A 51 -25.19 1.11 -2.27
N SER A 52 -24.52 2.12 -1.67
CA SER A 52 -23.23 1.89 -1.01
C SER A 52 -23.33 0.87 0.12
N GLY A 53 -24.37 0.93 0.95
CA GLY A 53 -24.60 -0.04 2.03
C GLY A 53 -24.90 -1.46 1.53
N LEU A 54 -25.74 -1.61 0.50
CA LEU A 54 -26.07 -2.92 -0.06
C LEU A 54 -24.88 -3.64 -0.70
N ILE A 55 -23.97 -2.89 -1.34
CA ILE A 55 -22.80 -3.45 -2.00
C ILE A 55 -21.70 -3.77 -0.98
N THR A 56 -21.68 -3.15 0.20
CA THR A 56 -20.61 -3.32 1.19
C THR A 56 -20.47 -4.79 1.64
N TYR A 57 -21.57 -5.47 1.96
CA TYR A 57 -21.52 -6.86 2.45
C TYR A 57 -20.95 -7.86 1.43
N PRO A 58 -21.43 -7.95 0.17
CA PRO A 58 -20.83 -8.83 -0.83
C PRO A 58 -19.37 -8.50 -1.13
N VAL A 59 -18.99 -7.22 -1.12
CA VAL A 59 -17.61 -6.79 -1.35
C VAL A 59 -16.68 -7.26 -0.23
N LEU A 60 -17.05 -7.08 1.03
CA LEU A 60 -16.26 -7.55 2.17
C LEU A 60 -16.11 -9.08 2.16
N LYS A 61 -17.18 -9.82 1.79
CA LYS A 61 -17.14 -11.28 1.70
C LYS A 61 -16.23 -11.79 0.59
N SER A 62 -16.11 -11.04 -0.52
CA SER A 62 -15.26 -11.41 -1.66
C SER A 62 -13.82 -10.93 -1.53
N THR A 63 -13.49 -10.16 -0.48
CA THR A 63 -12.14 -9.61 -0.29
C THR A 63 -11.16 -10.71 0.08
N LYS A 64 -10.09 -10.81 -0.70
CA LYS A 64 -8.97 -11.72 -0.42
C LYS A 64 -8.00 -11.05 0.55
N PHE A 65 -7.52 -11.83 1.51
CA PHE A 65 -6.58 -11.35 2.52
C PHE A 65 -5.15 -11.78 2.18
N GLY A 66 -4.19 -10.91 2.47
CA GLY A 66 -2.76 -11.21 2.38
C GLY A 66 -2.27 -12.07 3.55
N LEU A 67 -1.00 -12.44 3.48
CA LEU A 67 -0.33 -13.29 4.45
C LEU A 67 -0.36 -12.72 5.87
N ASP A 68 -0.15 -11.42 6.00
CA ASP A 68 -0.12 -10.66 7.26
C ASP A 68 -1.48 -10.64 8.01
N LEU A 69 -2.57 -11.02 7.33
CA LEU A 69 -3.92 -11.05 7.90
C LEU A 69 -4.48 -12.48 8.04
N LYS A 70 -4.06 -13.40 7.20
CA LYS A 70 -4.56 -14.79 7.15
C LYS A 70 -3.61 -15.80 7.81
N GLY A 71 -2.35 -15.37 8.01
CA GLY A 71 -1.25 -16.26 8.36
C GLY A 71 -0.81 -17.13 7.19
N GLY A 72 0.26 -17.89 7.37
CA GLY A 72 0.86 -18.74 6.37
C GLY A 72 2.33 -18.39 6.13
N PHE A 73 2.85 -18.65 4.94
CA PHE A 73 4.25 -18.30 4.65
C PHE A 73 4.46 -17.70 3.26
N GLU A 74 5.50 -16.90 3.15
CA GLU A 74 6.06 -16.36 1.92
C GLU A 74 7.49 -16.86 1.75
N ILE A 75 7.88 -17.24 0.54
CA ILE A 75 9.24 -17.60 0.22
C ILE A 75 9.64 -17.04 -1.14
N LEU A 76 10.86 -16.54 -1.24
CA LEU A 76 11.47 -16.08 -2.46
C LEU A 76 12.60 -17.02 -2.84
N TYR A 77 12.44 -17.75 -3.93
CA TYR A 77 13.47 -18.61 -4.50
C TYR A 77 14.18 -17.93 -5.66
N GLU A 78 15.51 -18.03 -5.69
CA GLU A 78 16.30 -17.83 -6.91
C GLU A 78 16.36 -19.14 -7.69
N VAL A 79 15.99 -19.08 -8.97
CA VAL A 79 16.11 -20.21 -9.88
C VAL A 79 17.53 -20.25 -10.41
N ARG A 80 18.27 -21.35 -10.19
CA ARG A 80 19.62 -21.58 -10.69
C ARG A 80 19.67 -22.80 -11.58
N ASP A 81 20.48 -22.74 -12.63
CA ASP A 81 20.77 -23.92 -13.46
C ASP A 81 21.57 -24.95 -12.65
N ILE A 82 21.27 -26.22 -12.83
CA ILE A 82 21.94 -27.33 -12.12
C ILE A 82 23.43 -27.37 -12.46
N ASN A 83 23.81 -27.01 -13.67
CA ASN A 83 25.19 -27.03 -14.18
C ASN A 83 25.90 -25.66 -14.07
N GLY A 84 25.31 -24.69 -13.35
CA GLY A 84 25.91 -23.36 -13.13
C GLY A 84 25.86 -22.43 -14.34
N LYS A 85 25.10 -22.75 -15.39
CA LYS A 85 24.88 -21.86 -16.53
C LYS A 85 23.88 -20.75 -16.22
N GLU A 86 23.82 -19.74 -17.07
CA GLU A 86 22.82 -18.68 -16.95
C GLU A 86 21.42 -19.23 -17.21
N VAL A 87 20.48 -18.96 -16.31
CA VAL A 87 19.12 -19.50 -16.38
C VAL A 87 18.32 -18.79 -17.45
N SER A 88 17.71 -19.56 -18.37
CA SER A 88 16.83 -19.02 -19.39
C SER A 88 15.45 -18.66 -18.82
N LYS A 89 14.73 -17.70 -19.46
CA LYS A 89 13.34 -17.39 -19.11
C LYS A 89 12.41 -18.61 -19.22
N GLU A 90 12.71 -19.50 -20.15
CA GLU A 90 11.95 -20.74 -20.34
C GLU A 90 12.14 -21.69 -19.15
N SER A 91 13.38 -21.84 -18.65
CA SER A 91 13.68 -22.65 -17.46
C SER A 91 12.95 -22.11 -16.22
N VAL A 92 12.92 -20.80 -16.03
CA VAL A 92 12.15 -20.16 -14.94
C VAL A 92 10.64 -20.45 -15.09
N THR A 93 10.12 -20.36 -16.31
CA THR A 93 8.69 -20.63 -16.56
C THR A 93 8.33 -22.11 -16.34
N ASN A 94 9.21 -23.03 -16.71
CA ASN A 94 8.98 -24.47 -16.49
C ASN A 94 9.07 -24.81 -15.00
N THR A 95 10.02 -24.23 -14.28
CA THR A 95 10.12 -24.33 -12.81
C THR A 95 8.84 -23.79 -12.13
N TYR A 96 8.36 -22.65 -12.56
CA TYR A 96 7.09 -22.08 -12.09
C TYR A 96 5.91 -23.06 -12.29
N LYS A 97 5.80 -23.69 -13.45
CA LYS A 97 4.74 -24.67 -13.73
C LYS A 97 4.83 -25.91 -12.82
N THR A 98 6.04 -26.38 -12.52
CA THR A 98 6.25 -27.51 -11.60
C THR A 98 5.86 -27.12 -10.16
N ILE A 99 6.23 -25.91 -9.72
CA ILE A 99 5.84 -25.37 -8.42
C ILE A 99 4.32 -25.26 -8.32
N LEU A 100 3.62 -24.77 -9.36
CA LEU A 100 2.14 -24.72 -9.39
C LEU A 100 1.52 -26.09 -9.13
N LYS A 101 2.00 -27.14 -9.80
CA LYS A 101 1.49 -28.51 -9.60
C LYS A 101 1.70 -28.99 -8.16
N ARG A 102 2.84 -28.68 -7.55
CA ARG A 102 3.13 -29.06 -6.16
C ARG A 102 2.21 -28.36 -5.16
N ILE A 103 1.90 -27.07 -5.42
CA ILE A 103 0.97 -26.30 -4.60
C ILE A 103 -0.47 -26.84 -4.74
N ASP A 104 -0.86 -27.25 -5.92
CA ASP A 104 -2.16 -27.89 -6.15
C ASP A 104 -2.28 -29.20 -5.33
N ILE A 105 -1.20 -29.99 -5.27
CA ILE A 105 -1.13 -31.21 -4.47
C ILE A 105 -1.21 -30.91 -2.97
N LEU A 106 -0.55 -29.85 -2.50
CA LEU A 106 -0.65 -29.40 -1.10
C LEU A 106 -2.06 -28.93 -0.72
N GLY A 107 -2.97 -28.81 -1.68
CA GLY A 107 -4.36 -28.43 -1.43
C GLY A 107 -4.54 -26.99 -0.93
N VAL A 108 -3.57 -26.12 -1.17
CA VAL A 108 -3.60 -24.74 -0.72
C VAL A 108 -4.59 -23.94 -1.54
N SER A 109 -5.56 -23.35 -0.88
CA SER A 109 -6.52 -22.46 -1.52
C SER A 109 -5.90 -21.11 -1.86
N GLU A 110 -6.01 -20.69 -3.12
CA GLU A 110 -5.60 -19.34 -3.58
C GLU A 110 -4.11 -19.00 -3.36
N PRO A 111 -3.16 -19.80 -3.87
CA PRO A 111 -1.75 -19.45 -3.81
C PRO A 111 -1.48 -18.17 -4.61
N GLU A 112 -0.48 -17.38 -4.20
CA GLU A 112 0.05 -16.29 -5.02
C GLU A 112 1.47 -16.63 -5.43
N ILE A 113 1.70 -16.74 -6.74
CA ILE A 113 3.01 -17.08 -7.28
C ILE A 113 3.36 -16.08 -8.36
N THR A 114 4.47 -15.38 -8.18
CA THR A 114 4.94 -14.36 -9.13
C THR A 114 6.37 -14.64 -9.58
N ILE A 115 6.62 -14.44 -10.88
CA ILE A 115 7.97 -14.49 -11.44
C ILE A 115 8.57 -13.08 -11.39
N GLU A 116 9.69 -12.92 -10.68
CA GLU A 116 10.42 -11.67 -10.51
C GLU A 116 11.82 -11.82 -11.14
N GLY A 117 11.89 -11.66 -12.47
CA GLY A 117 13.13 -11.89 -13.23
C GLY A 117 13.55 -13.35 -13.22
N LYS A 118 14.65 -13.70 -12.51
CA LYS A 118 15.10 -15.07 -12.25
C LYS A 118 14.60 -15.65 -10.94
N ASN A 119 13.81 -14.88 -10.17
CA ASN A 119 13.29 -15.31 -8.89
C ASN A 119 11.81 -15.70 -9.01
N ILE A 120 11.35 -16.59 -8.14
CA ILE A 120 9.95 -16.98 -7.99
C ILE A 120 9.56 -16.70 -6.55
N ARG A 121 8.59 -15.81 -6.37
CA ARG A 121 7.96 -15.51 -5.07
C ARG A 121 6.70 -16.35 -4.94
N ILE A 122 6.58 -17.02 -3.80
CA ILE A 122 5.44 -17.90 -3.48
C ILE A 122 4.86 -17.41 -2.16
N GLN A 123 3.56 -17.15 -2.13
CA GLN A 123 2.82 -16.82 -0.91
C GLN A 123 1.67 -17.81 -0.75
N LEU A 124 1.69 -18.55 0.35
CA LEU A 124 0.68 -19.55 0.68
C LEU A 124 -0.02 -19.15 1.98
N ALA A 125 -1.18 -18.51 1.85
CA ALA A 125 -1.97 -18.08 2.99
C ALA A 125 -2.77 -19.26 3.59
N GLY A 126 -2.77 -19.36 4.92
CA GLY A 126 -3.53 -20.38 5.65
C GLY A 126 -2.87 -21.75 5.75
N VAL A 127 -1.63 -21.90 5.32
CA VAL A 127 -0.82 -23.12 5.51
C VAL A 127 -0.36 -23.18 6.98
N LYS A 128 -0.53 -24.33 7.61
CA LYS A 128 -0.16 -24.53 9.03
C LYS A 128 1.29 -24.94 9.21
N ASP A 129 1.80 -25.81 8.31
CA ASP A 129 3.18 -26.29 8.36
C ASP A 129 3.97 -25.69 7.20
N ALA A 130 4.75 -24.66 7.52
CA ALA A 130 5.60 -23.96 6.54
C ALA A 130 6.78 -24.83 6.12
N THR A 131 7.30 -25.69 7.00
CA THR A 131 8.49 -26.50 6.75
C THR A 131 8.16 -27.63 5.79
N GLU A 132 7.05 -28.36 6.02
CA GLU A 132 6.59 -29.39 5.10
C GLU A 132 6.33 -28.82 3.69
N ALA A 133 5.66 -27.66 3.64
CA ALA A 133 5.40 -26.99 2.36
C ALA A 133 6.69 -26.53 1.66
N LYS A 134 7.67 -25.98 2.39
CA LYS A 134 8.99 -25.60 1.84
C LYS A 134 9.73 -26.82 1.28
N ASN A 135 9.77 -27.90 2.05
CA ASN A 135 10.43 -29.15 1.63
C ASN A 135 9.80 -29.71 0.36
N THR A 136 8.47 -29.75 0.29
CA THR A 136 7.74 -30.21 -0.91
C THR A 136 8.00 -29.31 -2.12
N LEU A 137 8.04 -27.99 -1.94
CA LEU A 137 8.23 -27.04 -3.03
C LEU A 137 9.67 -27.06 -3.58
N SER A 138 10.67 -27.17 -2.71
CA SER A 138 12.09 -27.06 -3.08
C SER A 138 12.74 -28.40 -3.47
N ALA A 139 12.14 -29.52 -3.12
CA ALA A 139 12.65 -30.83 -3.49
C ALA A 139 12.86 -30.94 -5.01
N MET A 140 14.00 -31.39 -5.46
CA MET A 140 14.24 -31.56 -6.90
C MET A 140 13.36 -32.65 -7.49
N ALA A 141 13.02 -33.67 -6.66
CA ALA A 141 12.23 -34.83 -7.03
C ALA A 141 12.78 -35.55 -8.29
N ASN A 142 14.08 -35.55 -8.41
CA ASN A 142 14.76 -36.17 -9.51
C ASN A 142 14.96 -37.67 -9.21
N LEU A 143 14.01 -38.47 -9.68
CA LEU A 143 14.09 -39.91 -9.54
C LEU A 143 15.08 -40.46 -10.59
N THR A 144 16.11 -41.14 -10.13
CA THR A 144 17.11 -41.81 -10.99
C THR A 144 17.22 -43.29 -10.66
N PHE A 145 17.42 -44.09 -11.71
CA PHE A 145 17.70 -45.51 -11.60
C PHE A 145 19.18 -45.69 -11.87
N ARG A 146 19.92 -46.21 -10.90
CA ARG A 146 21.37 -46.41 -10.95
C ARG A 146 21.72 -47.87 -10.67
N ASN A 147 22.95 -48.25 -11.01
CA ASN A 147 23.47 -49.58 -10.66
C ASN A 147 24.13 -49.56 -9.25
N SER A 148 24.64 -50.68 -8.76
CA SER A 148 25.31 -50.75 -7.46
C SER A 148 26.64 -49.97 -7.37
N LYS A 149 27.14 -49.48 -8.49
CA LYS A 149 28.33 -48.61 -8.60
C LYS A 149 27.96 -47.14 -8.77
N ASP A 150 26.69 -46.80 -8.55
CA ASP A 150 26.15 -45.45 -8.66
C ASP A 150 26.13 -44.84 -10.09
N GLU A 151 26.36 -45.68 -11.13
CA GLU A 151 26.28 -45.25 -12.53
C GLU A 151 24.82 -45.12 -12.96
N LEU A 152 24.48 -44.03 -13.68
CA LEU A 152 23.14 -43.76 -14.17
C LEU A 152 22.70 -44.80 -15.21
N VAL A 153 21.66 -45.55 -14.97
CA VAL A 153 21.04 -46.52 -15.86
C VAL A 153 19.93 -45.88 -16.69
N MET A 154 19.02 -45.15 -16.01
CA MET A 154 17.92 -44.41 -16.66
C MET A 154 17.39 -43.30 -15.71
N SER A 155 16.78 -42.32 -16.33
CA SER A 155 16.09 -41.22 -15.59
C SER A 155 14.59 -41.50 -15.44
N ALA A 156 13.89 -40.61 -14.67
CA ALA A 156 12.45 -40.70 -14.52
C ALA A 156 11.62 -40.49 -15.80
N ASP A 157 12.26 -40.08 -16.90
CA ASP A 157 11.58 -39.87 -18.20
C ASP A 157 10.95 -41.14 -18.80
N VAL A 158 11.42 -42.32 -18.34
CA VAL A 158 10.83 -43.62 -18.71
C VAL A 158 9.48 -43.87 -18.03
N LEU A 159 9.11 -43.07 -17.00
CA LEU A 159 7.87 -43.20 -16.27
C LEU A 159 6.75 -42.38 -16.92
N LYS A 160 5.54 -42.87 -16.77
CA LYS A 160 4.33 -42.12 -17.17
C LYS A 160 3.97 -41.08 -16.11
N SER A 161 3.76 -39.84 -16.52
CA SER A 161 3.38 -38.76 -15.64
C SER A 161 2.05 -39.05 -14.92
N ASN A 162 1.96 -38.65 -13.65
CA ASN A 162 0.77 -38.86 -12.78
C ASN A 162 0.33 -40.34 -12.65
N SER A 163 1.23 -41.26 -12.73
CA SER A 163 0.90 -42.71 -12.68
C SER A 163 1.21 -43.37 -11.36
N VAL A 164 1.87 -42.68 -10.43
CA VAL A 164 2.27 -43.23 -9.14
C VAL A 164 1.09 -43.35 -8.21
N LYS A 165 0.91 -44.55 -7.62
CA LYS A 165 -0.19 -44.84 -6.67
C LYS A 165 0.37 -45.51 -5.43
N VAL A 166 -0.20 -45.19 -4.27
CA VAL A 166 0.10 -45.86 -2.97
C VAL A 166 -0.75 -47.11 -2.86
N VAL A 167 -0.13 -48.23 -2.49
CA VAL A 167 -0.79 -49.52 -2.27
C VAL A 167 -0.35 -50.06 -0.89
N ALA A 168 -1.32 -50.56 -0.12
CA ALA A 168 -1.01 -51.20 1.17
C ALA A 168 -0.32 -52.56 0.95
N ASP A 169 0.72 -52.85 1.68
CA ASP A 169 1.39 -54.14 1.65
C ASP A 169 0.55 -55.22 2.38
N GLN A 170 0.05 -56.19 1.64
CA GLN A 170 -0.78 -57.25 2.18
C GLN A 170 0.00 -58.23 3.07
N ASN A 171 1.32 -58.27 2.95
CA ASN A 171 2.19 -59.18 3.69
C ASN A 171 2.73 -58.52 4.99
N ASN A 172 2.80 -57.20 5.03
CA ASN A 172 3.29 -56.41 6.18
C ASN A 172 2.25 -55.31 6.55
N VAL A 173 1.43 -55.63 7.54
CA VAL A 173 0.38 -54.71 8.01
C VAL A 173 1.03 -53.44 8.56
N GLY A 174 0.63 -52.29 7.96
CA GLY A 174 1.15 -50.97 8.33
C GLY A 174 2.21 -50.43 7.39
N ASN A 175 2.71 -51.21 6.43
CA ASN A 175 3.64 -50.78 5.42
C ASN A 175 2.91 -50.53 4.08
N TYR A 176 3.46 -49.63 3.29
CA TYR A 176 2.94 -49.22 2.00
C TYR A 176 4.04 -49.25 0.93
N TYR A 177 3.69 -49.52 -0.30
CA TYR A 177 4.57 -49.40 -1.47
C TYR A 177 3.95 -48.59 -2.57
N LEU A 178 4.76 -48.11 -3.53
CA LEU A 178 4.30 -47.35 -4.68
C LEU A 178 4.26 -48.19 -5.92
N THR A 179 3.25 -48.00 -6.76
CA THR A 179 3.21 -48.55 -8.13
C THR A 179 3.39 -47.44 -9.14
N LEU A 180 4.27 -47.63 -10.12
CA LEU A 180 4.61 -46.68 -11.18
C LEU A 180 4.31 -47.29 -12.53
N GLU A 181 3.67 -46.56 -13.44
CA GLU A 181 3.46 -46.99 -14.83
C GLU A 181 4.62 -46.49 -15.69
N ILE A 182 5.06 -47.37 -16.60
CA ILE A 182 6.17 -47.11 -17.52
C ILE A 182 5.61 -46.54 -18.82
N LYS A 183 6.18 -45.44 -19.29
CA LYS A 183 5.85 -44.78 -20.58
C LYS A 183 6.65 -45.39 -21.70
N ASP A 184 7.96 -45.54 -21.51
CA ASP A 184 8.88 -46.09 -22.49
C ASP A 184 9.31 -47.50 -22.07
N VAL A 185 8.43 -48.45 -22.41
CA VAL A 185 8.59 -49.87 -22.06
C VAL A 185 9.83 -50.48 -22.74
N ASP A 186 10.16 -50.07 -23.97
CA ASP A 186 11.28 -50.64 -24.72
C ASP A 186 12.62 -50.22 -24.09
N THR A 187 12.78 -48.94 -23.77
CA THR A 187 13.98 -48.45 -23.08
C THR A 187 14.11 -49.05 -21.69
N PHE A 188 13.00 -49.12 -20.94
CA PHE A 188 13.00 -49.74 -19.61
C PHE A 188 13.38 -51.21 -19.66
N HIS A 189 12.76 -51.98 -20.55
CA HIS A 189 13.08 -53.40 -20.77
C HIS A 189 14.54 -53.60 -21.13
N LYS A 190 15.04 -52.86 -22.13
CA LYS A 190 16.44 -52.96 -22.58
C LYS A 190 17.43 -52.70 -21.44
N LYS A 191 17.21 -51.63 -20.68
CA LYS A 191 18.09 -51.21 -19.57
C LYS A 191 18.04 -52.17 -18.38
N THR A 192 16.87 -52.66 -18.03
CA THR A 192 16.72 -53.66 -16.96
C THR A 192 17.29 -55.01 -17.36
N GLU A 193 17.24 -55.40 -18.64
CA GLU A 193 17.87 -56.62 -19.16
C GLU A 193 19.42 -56.49 -19.16
N GLU A 194 19.98 -55.31 -19.42
CA GLU A 194 21.41 -55.02 -19.26
C GLU A 194 21.85 -55.28 -17.81
N ILE A 195 21.13 -54.78 -16.82
CA ILE A 195 21.38 -54.99 -15.37
C ILE A 195 21.21 -56.45 -14.99
N ARG A 196 20.17 -57.15 -15.47
CA ARG A 196 19.96 -58.56 -15.24
C ARG A 196 21.13 -59.43 -15.75
N LYS A 197 21.63 -59.16 -16.94
CA LYS A 197 22.76 -59.88 -17.55
C LYS A 197 24.09 -59.63 -16.84
N SER A 198 24.29 -58.46 -16.27
CA SER A 198 25.47 -58.14 -15.44
C SER A 198 25.41 -58.73 -14.03
N GLY A 199 24.23 -59.18 -13.58
CA GLY A 199 24.00 -59.62 -12.19
C GLY A 199 24.06 -58.50 -11.15
N ASP A 200 23.93 -57.27 -11.61
CA ASP A 200 23.97 -56.07 -10.76
C ASP A 200 22.60 -55.72 -10.16
N LEU A 201 22.55 -54.77 -9.24
CA LEU A 201 21.35 -54.30 -8.60
C LEU A 201 20.81 -53.03 -9.35
N LEU A 202 19.51 -52.91 -9.42
CA LEU A 202 18.86 -51.68 -9.81
C LEU A 202 18.52 -50.90 -8.56
N VAL A 203 19.15 -49.76 -8.35
CA VAL A 203 18.99 -48.88 -7.20
C VAL A 203 18.20 -47.63 -7.61
N ILE A 204 17.20 -47.28 -6.84
CA ILE A 204 16.32 -46.13 -7.12
C ILE A 204 16.64 -45.02 -6.11
N TRP A 205 17.05 -43.91 -6.64
CA TRP A 205 17.44 -42.75 -5.87
C TRP A 205 16.51 -41.57 -6.11
N LEU A 206 16.24 -40.79 -5.04
CA LEU A 206 15.61 -39.50 -5.11
C LEU A 206 16.65 -38.41 -4.83
N ASP A 207 16.85 -37.50 -5.76
CA ASP A 207 17.79 -36.38 -5.62
C ASP A 207 19.25 -36.80 -5.33
N PHE A 208 19.72 -37.81 -6.04
CA PHE A 208 21.10 -38.38 -5.92
C PHE A 208 22.15 -37.28 -6.08
N ASP A 209 23.07 -37.19 -5.16
CA ASP A 209 24.21 -36.26 -5.14
C ASP A 209 25.51 -37.05 -5.37
N GLU A 210 26.16 -36.82 -6.52
CA GLU A 210 27.37 -37.57 -6.93
C GLU A 210 28.56 -37.40 -5.97
N GLU A 211 28.58 -36.31 -5.16
CA GLU A 211 29.68 -36.08 -4.22
C GLU A 211 29.44 -36.71 -2.83
N LYS A 212 28.18 -36.99 -2.48
CA LYS A 212 27.79 -37.40 -1.12
C LYS A 212 27.21 -38.79 -1.05
N ASP A 213 26.42 -39.19 -2.08
CA ASP A 213 25.63 -40.40 -2.01
C ASP A 213 26.40 -41.55 -2.65
N LYS A 214 26.51 -42.69 -1.89
CA LYS A 214 27.10 -43.95 -2.40
C LYS A 214 26.26 -45.11 -1.93
N PHE A 215 25.81 -45.94 -2.84
CA PHE A 215 25.03 -47.13 -2.51
C PHE A 215 25.73 -48.05 -1.54
N SER A 216 27.07 -48.22 -1.64
CA SER A 216 27.84 -49.02 -0.72
C SER A 216 27.76 -48.58 0.74
N GLU A 217 27.57 -47.31 0.99
CA GLU A 217 27.47 -46.70 2.30
C GLU A 217 26.00 -46.62 2.79
N GLU A 218 25.05 -46.38 1.87
CA GLU A 218 23.65 -46.17 2.15
C GLU A 218 22.76 -47.44 2.12
N ARG A 219 23.30 -48.56 1.76
CA ARG A 219 22.55 -49.81 1.53
C ARG A 219 21.68 -50.26 2.69
N GLU A 220 22.17 -50.10 3.92
CA GLU A 220 21.45 -50.51 5.15
C GLU A 220 20.31 -49.52 5.48
N HIS A 221 20.39 -48.29 5.03
CA HIS A 221 19.42 -47.25 5.27
C HIS A 221 18.46 -47.03 4.07
N CYS A 222 18.67 -47.75 2.96
CA CYS A 222 17.85 -47.66 1.77
C CYS A 222 16.41 -48.11 2.06
N GLY A 223 15.43 -47.29 1.65
CA GLY A 223 14.00 -47.48 1.94
C GLY A 223 13.50 -46.73 3.17
N SER A 224 14.37 -45.95 3.84
CA SER A 224 14.00 -45.03 4.93
C SER A 224 14.23 -43.57 4.50
N LEU A 225 13.20 -42.89 4.12
CA LEU A 225 13.27 -41.49 3.57
C LEU A 225 13.88 -40.49 4.54
N ASN A 226 13.82 -40.76 5.84
CA ASN A 226 14.39 -39.86 6.86
C ASN A 226 15.92 -39.96 6.96
N ASN A 227 16.50 -41.09 6.55
CA ASN A 227 17.93 -41.38 6.76
C ASN A 227 18.73 -41.54 5.47
N SER A 228 18.07 -41.76 4.33
CA SER A 228 18.73 -42.02 3.05
C SER A 228 17.94 -41.50 1.87
N ARG A 229 18.64 -41.04 0.82
CA ARG A 229 18.06 -40.71 -0.48
C ARG A 229 17.86 -41.96 -1.38
N CYS A 230 18.37 -43.11 -0.95
CA CYS A 230 18.10 -44.40 -1.60
C CYS A 230 16.68 -44.85 -1.20
N ILE A 231 15.77 -44.86 -2.19
CA ILE A 231 14.37 -45.24 -1.98
C ILE A 231 14.17 -46.76 -1.94
N SER A 232 14.82 -47.44 -2.90
CA SER A 232 14.67 -48.89 -3.02
C SER A 232 15.81 -49.47 -3.87
N TYR A 233 16.11 -50.74 -3.66
CA TYR A 233 17.00 -51.51 -4.55
C TYR A 233 16.47 -52.92 -4.75
N ALA A 234 16.71 -53.48 -5.93
CA ALA A 234 16.29 -54.82 -6.25
C ALA A 234 17.25 -55.52 -7.20
N SER A 235 17.38 -56.84 -7.08
CA SER A 235 17.96 -57.70 -8.09
C SER A 235 16.89 -58.06 -9.13
N ILE A 236 17.24 -58.06 -10.40
CA ILE A 236 16.33 -58.39 -11.51
C ILE A 236 16.49 -59.85 -11.85
N ASN A 237 15.57 -60.69 -11.32
CA ASN A 237 15.63 -62.16 -11.49
C ASN A 237 14.93 -62.68 -12.77
N GLY A 238 14.10 -61.83 -13.42
CA GLY A 238 13.35 -62.19 -14.61
C GLY A 238 13.26 -61.05 -15.58
N GLU A 239 12.79 -61.32 -16.80
CA GLU A 239 12.54 -60.33 -17.83
C GLU A 239 11.36 -59.42 -17.41
N LEU A 240 11.58 -58.12 -17.34
CA LEU A 240 10.57 -57.14 -16.98
C LEU A 240 9.88 -56.58 -18.22
N THR A 241 8.83 -57.26 -18.67
CA THR A 241 8.03 -56.86 -19.84
C THR A 241 6.74 -56.13 -19.48
N GLY A 242 6.51 -55.91 -18.18
CA GLY A 242 5.32 -55.27 -17.68
C GLY A 242 5.30 -53.76 -17.89
N THR A 243 4.10 -53.18 -17.92
CA THR A 243 3.87 -51.74 -18.02
C THR A 243 3.87 -51.02 -16.66
N SER A 244 4.12 -51.75 -15.57
CA SER A 244 4.17 -51.15 -14.21
C SER A 244 5.27 -51.80 -13.36
N VAL A 245 5.83 -50.98 -12.47
CA VAL A 245 6.87 -51.38 -11.51
C VAL A 245 6.40 -51.05 -10.09
N GLN A 246 6.81 -51.89 -9.15
CA GLN A 246 6.58 -51.66 -7.71
C GLN A 246 7.85 -51.12 -7.07
N LEU A 247 7.70 -50.04 -6.31
CA LEU A 247 8.75 -49.41 -5.54
C LEU A 247 8.48 -49.74 -4.07
N THR A 248 9.24 -50.72 -3.57
CA THR A 248 9.06 -51.25 -2.20
C THR A 248 10.05 -50.60 -1.25
N GLY A 249 9.61 -50.34 -0.02
CA GLY A 249 10.41 -49.81 1.07
C GLY A 249 9.61 -49.91 2.39
N ASN A 250 10.21 -49.51 3.51
CA ASN A 250 9.51 -49.44 4.77
C ASN A 250 8.78 -48.10 4.96
N PHE A 251 7.80 -47.84 4.06
CA PHE A 251 7.08 -46.59 4.07
C PHE A 251 5.83 -46.63 4.95
N THR A 252 5.66 -45.66 5.80
CA THR A 252 4.37 -45.33 6.39
C THR A 252 3.41 -44.79 5.33
N TYR A 253 2.11 -44.73 5.63
CA TYR A 253 1.13 -44.15 4.70
C TYR A 253 1.45 -42.71 4.32
N GLU A 254 1.89 -41.91 5.27
CA GLU A 254 2.25 -40.50 5.07
C GLU A 254 3.48 -40.35 4.17
N GLU A 255 4.55 -41.11 4.44
CA GLU A 255 5.77 -41.13 3.62
C GLU A 255 5.48 -41.57 2.19
N ALA A 256 4.72 -42.66 2.01
CA ALA A 256 4.33 -43.16 0.67
C ALA A 256 3.48 -42.14 -0.09
N THR A 257 2.60 -41.43 0.60
CA THR A 257 1.75 -40.38 0.03
C THR A 257 2.58 -39.18 -0.41
N SER A 258 3.46 -38.70 0.45
CA SER A 258 4.38 -37.58 0.14
C SER A 258 5.29 -37.92 -1.03
N LEU A 259 5.84 -39.12 -1.08
CA LEU A 259 6.69 -39.60 -2.17
C LEU A 259 5.92 -39.73 -3.50
N ARG A 260 4.68 -40.28 -3.47
CA ARG A 260 3.77 -40.31 -4.61
C ARG A 260 3.55 -38.92 -5.20
N ASP A 261 3.24 -37.97 -4.34
CA ASP A 261 2.88 -36.61 -4.73
C ASP A 261 4.09 -35.88 -5.30
N LEU A 262 5.24 -36.07 -4.70
CA LEU A 262 6.50 -35.52 -5.17
C LEU A 262 6.87 -36.04 -6.56
N ILE A 263 6.82 -37.36 -6.78
CA ILE A 263 7.13 -37.98 -8.08
C ILE A 263 6.09 -37.56 -9.14
N ASN A 264 4.78 -37.56 -8.79
CA ASN A 264 3.73 -37.15 -9.71
C ASN A 264 3.81 -35.66 -10.09
N SER A 265 4.31 -34.79 -9.22
CA SER A 265 4.53 -33.36 -9.53
C SER A 265 5.62 -33.15 -10.59
N GLY A 266 6.53 -34.10 -10.73
CA GLY A 266 7.66 -34.07 -11.63
C GLY A 266 8.90 -33.40 -11.02
N SER A 267 10.04 -33.68 -11.63
CA SER A 267 11.32 -33.08 -11.25
C SER A 267 11.38 -31.60 -11.57
N LEU A 268 12.09 -30.85 -10.73
CA LEU A 268 12.42 -29.46 -11.00
C LEU A 268 13.53 -29.43 -12.08
N PRO A 269 13.34 -28.66 -13.16
CA PRO A 269 14.37 -28.52 -14.20
C PRO A 269 15.57 -27.66 -13.77
N THR A 270 15.49 -27.09 -12.55
CA THR A 270 16.45 -26.14 -12.01
C THR A 270 16.54 -26.29 -10.48
N LYS A 271 17.64 -25.82 -9.90
CA LYS A 271 17.82 -25.75 -8.46
C LYS A 271 17.17 -24.48 -7.90
N LEU A 272 16.39 -24.61 -6.84
CA LEU A 272 15.83 -23.49 -6.07
C LEU A 272 16.75 -23.16 -4.89
N VAL A 273 17.11 -21.89 -4.79
CA VAL A 273 17.88 -21.35 -3.65
C VAL A 273 17.03 -20.36 -2.91
N GLU A 274 16.77 -20.62 -1.63
CA GLU A 274 16.01 -19.72 -0.78
C GLU A 274 16.78 -18.41 -0.58
N LEU A 275 16.16 -17.30 -0.97
CA LEU A 275 16.69 -15.95 -0.78
C LEU A 275 16.09 -15.25 0.44
N SER A 276 14.81 -15.48 0.68
CA SER A 276 14.07 -14.90 1.77
C SER A 276 12.86 -15.77 2.09
N SER A 277 12.52 -15.88 3.35
CA SER A 277 11.27 -16.50 3.80
C SER A 277 10.67 -15.73 4.97
N LYS A 278 9.34 -15.79 5.08
CA LYS A 278 8.59 -15.21 6.18
C LYS A 278 7.42 -16.12 6.52
N THR A 279 7.36 -16.56 7.76
CA THR A 279 6.20 -17.28 8.31
C THR A 279 5.41 -16.33 9.19
N VAL A 280 4.08 -16.38 9.12
CA VAL A 280 3.16 -15.58 9.94
C VAL A 280 2.11 -16.51 10.52
N ASP A 281 2.03 -16.57 11.83
CA ASP A 281 1.00 -17.35 12.50
C ASP A 281 -0.40 -16.73 12.29
N PRO A 282 -1.44 -17.53 12.02
CA PRO A 282 -2.80 -17.04 11.81
C PRO A 282 -3.39 -16.23 12.97
N SER A 283 -2.96 -16.46 14.21
CA SER A 283 -3.44 -15.71 15.38
C SER A 283 -3.01 -14.25 15.35
N PHE A 284 -1.76 -13.97 14.99
CA PHE A 284 -1.26 -12.60 14.79
C PHE A 284 -2.09 -11.84 13.75
N GLY A 285 -2.35 -12.48 12.60
CA GLY A 285 -3.11 -11.87 11.52
C GLY A 285 -4.55 -11.51 11.90
N LYS A 286 -5.23 -12.38 12.65
CA LYS A 286 -6.62 -12.18 13.08
C LYS A 286 -6.76 -10.99 14.03
N ASP A 287 -5.88 -10.88 15.02
CA ASP A 287 -5.90 -9.76 15.97
C ASP A 287 -5.49 -8.44 15.31
N ALA A 288 -4.48 -8.49 14.45
CA ALA A 288 -4.06 -7.35 13.64
C ALA A 288 -5.19 -6.81 12.75
N LEU A 289 -5.92 -7.71 12.07
CA LEU A 289 -7.08 -7.35 11.25
C LEU A 289 -8.18 -6.67 12.08
N LYS A 290 -8.56 -7.29 13.22
CA LYS A 290 -9.61 -6.78 14.10
C LYS A 290 -9.28 -5.38 14.61
N ASN A 291 -8.08 -5.20 15.15
CA ASN A 291 -7.65 -3.93 15.73
C ASN A 291 -7.55 -2.84 14.66
N THR A 292 -6.93 -3.14 13.51
CA THR A 292 -6.77 -2.18 12.41
C THR A 292 -8.13 -1.81 11.79
N PHE A 293 -9.07 -2.76 11.68
CA PHE A 293 -10.42 -2.50 11.18
C PHE A 293 -11.19 -1.57 12.14
N ILE A 294 -11.16 -1.84 13.45
CA ILE A 294 -11.79 -0.97 14.47
C ILE A 294 -11.18 0.44 14.41
N ALA A 295 -9.85 0.54 14.36
CA ALA A 295 -9.16 1.82 14.22
C ALA A 295 -9.61 2.59 12.98
N GLY A 296 -9.76 1.90 11.84
CA GLY A 296 -10.23 2.47 10.59
C GLY A 296 -11.68 3.00 10.68
N VAL A 297 -12.59 2.21 11.26
CA VAL A 297 -13.99 2.63 11.46
C VAL A 297 -14.08 3.87 12.36
N ILE A 298 -13.33 3.89 13.46
CA ILE A 298 -13.28 5.03 14.37
C ILE A 298 -12.71 6.26 13.66
N ALA A 299 -11.62 6.11 12.88
CA ALA A 299 -11.04 7.18 12.10
C ALA A 299 -12.06 7.80 11.13
N VAL A 300 -12.78 6.96 10.37
CA VAL A 300 -13.82 7.42 9.43
C VAL A 300 -14.93 8.18 10.16
N ALA A 301 -15.42 7.64 11.29
CA ALA A 301 -16.44 8.29 12.09
C ALA A 301 -16.00 9.66 12.62
N LEU A 302 -14.75 9.76 13.11
CA LEU A 302 -14.17 11.02 13.60
C LEU A 302 -14.01 12.05 12.46
N ILE A 303 -13.57 11.63 11.28
CA ILE A 303 -13.46 12.52 10.10
C ILE A 303 -14.85 13.03 9.69
N MET A 304 -15.86 12.15 9.60
CA MET A 304 -17.22 12.53 9.23
C MET A 304 -17.80 13.52 10.25
N LEU A 305 -17.58 13.27 11.54
CA LEU A 305 -18.00 14.17 12.62
C LEU A 305 -17.31 15.54 12.50
N PHE A 306 -15.98 15.55 12.33
CA PHE A 306 -15.18 16.76 12.17
C PHE A 306 -15.65 17.59 10.96
N MET A 307 -15.86 16.95 9.80
CA MET A 307 -16.34 17.62 8.59
C MET A 307 -17.74 18.18 8.78
N THR A 308 -18.65 17.45 9.44
CA THR A 308 -20.02 17.90 9.73
C THR A 308 -20.03 19.07 10.70
N ILE A 309 -19.19 19.08 11.71
CA ILE A 309 -19.07 20.20 12.66
C ILE A 309 -18.54 21.45 11.96
N LEU A 310 -17.50 21.33 11.12
CA LEU A 310 -16.80 22.46 10.50
C LEU A 310 -17.55 23.04 9.31
N TYR A 311 -18.11 22.18 8.43
CA TYR A 311 -18.77 22.57 7.19
C TYR A 311 -20.29 22.33 7.18
N ARG A 312 -20.85 21.95 8.32
CA ARG A 312 -22.29 21.77 8.51
C ARG A 312 -22.92 20.87 7.45
N PHE A 313 -23.94 21.38 6.72
CA PHE A 313 -24.64 20.61 5.70
C PHE A 313 -23.72 20.13 4.57
N SER A 314 -22.80 20.98 4.10
CA SER A 314 -21.82 20.58 3.08
C SER A 314 -20.90 19.46 3.59
N GLY A 315 -20.50 19.49 4.87
CA GLY A 315 -19.75 18.43 5.53
C GLY A 315 -20.54 17.13 5.65
N PHE A 316 -21.83 17.19 5.95
CA PHE A 316 -22.70 16.01 5.96
C PHE A 316 -22.80 15.34 4.58
N ILE A 317 -22.97 16.11 3.51
CA ILE A 317 -22.94 15.56 2.13
C ILE A 317 -21.58 14.98 1.78
N SER A 318 -20.49 15.63 2.23
CA SER A 318 -19.14 15.06 2.07
C SER A 318 -18.99 13.72 2.79
N SER A 319 -19.63 13.53 3.97
CA SER A 319 -19.63 12.25 4.69
C SER A 319 -20.28 11.13 3.90
N ILE A 320 -21.36 11.39 3.15
CA ILE A 320 -21.94 10.44 2.21
C ILE A 320 -20.93 10.09 1.12
N GLY A 321 -20.19 11.08 0.61
CA GLY A 321 -19.09 10.88 -0.31
C GLY A 321 -17.99 9.98 0.25
N ILE A 322 -17.61 10.13 1.51
CA ILE A 322 -16.60 9.30 2.19
C ILE A 322 -17.03 7.83 2.24
N ILE A 323 -18.28 7.56 2.60
CA ILE A 323 -18.83 6.18 2.64
C ILE A 323 -18.79 5.58 1.22
N THR A 324 -19.26 6.31 0.22
CA THR A 324 -19.27 5.85 -1.18
C THR A 324 -17.85 5.65 -1.73
N TYR A 325 -16.93 6.56 -1.37
CA TYR A 325 -15.50 6.46 -1.71
C TYR A 325 -14.88 5.17 -1.14
N THR A 326 -15.09 4.92 0.14
CA THR A 326 -14.54 3.73 0.82
C THR A 326 -15.06 2.45 0.15
N MET A 327 -16.38 2.38 -0.06
CA MET A 327 -17.00 1.24 -0.73
C MET A 327 -16.46 1.03 -2.15
N LEU A 328 -16.43 2.09 -2.98
CA LEU A 328 -15.97 1.97 -4.37
C LEU A 328 -14.48 1.61 -4.46
N THR A 329 -13.66 2.09 -3.52
CA THR A 329 -12.25 1.73 -3.43
C THR A 329 -12.09 0.22 -3.20
N PHE A 330 -12.84 -0.38 -2.28
CA PHE A 330 -12.83 -1.83 -2.05
C PHE A 330 -13.40 -2.62 -3.24
N VAL A 331 -14.46 -2.13 -3.90
CA VAL A 331 -15.00 -2.76 -5.12
C VAL A 331 -13.93 -2.86 -6.20
N ILE A 332 -13.28 -1.75 -6.52
CA ILE A 332 -12.24 -1.72 -7.58
C ILE A 332 -11.04 -2.56 -7.16
N PHE A 333 -10.63 -2.50 -5.88
CA PHE A 333 -9.53 -3.29 -5.37
C PHE A 333 -9.77 -4.80 -5.54
N ASN A 334 -10.98 -5.28 -5.24
CA ASN A 334 -11.36 -6.68 -5.44
C ASN A 334 -11.43 -7.05 -6.94
N LEU A 335 -11.95 -6.14 -7.78
CA LEU A 335 -12.03 -6.37 -9.23
C LEU A 335 -10.66 -6.52 -9.91
N VAL A 336 -9.64 -5.82 -9.42
CA VAL A 336 -8.26 -5.99 -9.92
C VAL A 336 -7.53 -7.17 -9.27
N GLY A 337 -8.23 -7.96 -8.43
CA GLY A 337 -7.65 -9.13 -7.75
C GLY A 337 -6.71 -8.77 -6.61
N GLY A 338 -6.83 -7.58 -6.02
CA GLY A 338 -5.99 -7.13 -4.91
C GLY A 338 -6.17 -7.97 -3.66
N ARG A 339 -5.08 -8.19 -2.92
CA ARG A 339 -5.11 -8.84 -1.59
C ARG A 339 -4.94 -7.81 -0.51
N LEU A 340 -5.86 -7.82 0.46
CA LEU A 340 -5.87 -6.87 1.56
C LEU A 340 -4.76 -7.23 2.55
N THR A 341 -3.80 -6.33 2.74
CA THR A 341 -2.69 -6.42 3.69
C THR A 341 -2.83 -5.33 4.75
N LEU A 342 -2.12 -5.42 5.86
CA LEU A 342 -2.11 -4.38 6.89
C LEU A 342 -1.74 -3.00 6.33
N PRO A 343 -0.66 -2.86 5.53
CA PRO A 343 -0.36 -1.58 4.87
C PRO A 343 -1.44 -1.13 3.89
N SER A 344 -2.12 -2.02 3.18
CA SER A 344 -3.19 -1.63 2.26
C SER A 344 -4.44 -1.11 2.98
N ILE A 345 -4.76 -1.64 4.18
CA ILE A 345 -5.81 -1.06 5.04
C ILE A 345 -5.41 0.36 5.45
N ALA A 346 -4.16 0.55 5.88
CA ALA A 346 -3.66 1.88 6.21
C ALA A 346 -3.74 2.83 5.00
N ALA A 347 -3.46 2.36 3.77
CA ALA A 347 -3.60 3.14 2.54
C ALA A 347 -5.03 3.65 2.32
N VAL A 348 -6.06 2.81 2.56
CA VAL A 348 -7.47 3.26 2.49
C VAL A 348 -7.74 4.36 3.50
N VAL A 349 -7.33 4.15 4.75
CA VAL A 349 -7.59 5.08 5.86
C VAL A 349 -6.91 6.44 5.62
N ILE A 350 -5.66 6.44 5.13
CA ILE A 350 -4.95 7.64 4.71
C ILE A 350 -5.59 8.25 3.47
N GLY A 351 -5.98 7.41 2.50
CA GLY A 351 -6.66 7.82 1.29
C GLY A 351 -7.96 8.58 1.56
N ILE A 352 -8.70 8.24 2.63
CA ILE A 352 -9.87 9.00 3.08
C ILE A 352 -9.47 10.42 3.48
N GLY A 353 -8.36 10.58 4.23
CA GLY A 353 -7.84 11.89 4.59
C GLY A 353 -7.52 12.75 3.36
N MET A 354 -6.84 12.16 2.35
CA MET A 354 -6.53 12.83 1.07
C MET A 354 -7.78 13.12 0.23
N ALA A 355 -8.76 12.22 0.25
CA ALA A 355 -10.03 12.44 -0.45
C ALA A 355 -10.79 13.64 0.12
N VAL A 356 -10.82 13.75 1.46
CA VAL A 356 -11.43 14.88 2.16
C VAL A 356 -10.72 16.20 1.85
N ASP A 357 -9.39 16.22 1.67
CA ASP A 357 -8.64 17.42 1.27
C ASP A 357 -9.20 18.05 -0.01
N SER A 358 -9.60 17.25 -1.00
CA SER A 358 -10.22 17.74 -2.25
C SER A 358 -11.54 18.49 -2.00
N THR A 359 -12.35 18.05 -1.03
CA THR A 359 -13.60 18.75 -0.65
C THR A 359 -13.33 19.97 0.24
N VAL A 360 -12.37 19.89 1.16
CA VAL A 360 -11.93 21.01 1.99
C VAL A 360 -11.44 22.16 1.13
N LEU A 361 -10.59 21.87 0.13
CA LEU A 361 -10.10 22.88 -0.82
C LEU A 361 -11.26 23.57 -1.55
N SER A 362 -12.24 22.79 -2.03
CA SER A 362 -13.44 23.35 -2.69
C SER A 362 -14.25 24.20 -1.72
N PHE A 363 -14.47 23.76 -0.49
CA PHE A 363 -15.27 24.48 0.50
C PHE A 363 -14.60 25.78 0.96
N GLU A 364 -13.30 25.78 1.18
CA GLU A 364 -12.59 27.02 1.54
C GLU A 364 -12.56 28.01 0.37
N ARG A 365 -12.44 27.56 -0.91
CA ARG A 365 -12.58 28.42 -2.07
C ARG A 365 -13.99 29.01 -2.20
N ILE A 366 -15.04 28.22 -1.95
CA ILE A 366 -16.42 28.70 -1.92
C ILE A 366 -16.61 29.76 -0.81
N LYS A 367 -16.02 29.54 0.38
CA LYS A 367 -16.03 30.52 1.46
C LYS A 367 -15.33 31.82 1.09
N ASP A 368 -14.21 31.76 0.37
CA ASP A 368 -13.50 32.95 -0.10
C ASP A 368 -14.36 33.74 -1.10
N GLU A 369 -15.03 33.06 -2.05
CA GLU A 369 -15.93 33.73 -2.99
C GLU A 369 -17.17 34.33 -2.32
N LEU A 370 -17.70 33.69 -1.26
CA LEU A 370 -18.77 34.29 -0.45
C LEU A 370 -18.30 35.53 0.30
N ARG A 371 -17.06 35.56 0.80
CA ARG A 371 -16.45 36.76 1.42
C ARG A 371 -16.26 37.89 0.42
N ASN A 372 -16.05 37.56 -0.87
CA ASN A 372 -16.03 38.53 -1.97
C ASN A 372 -17.44 39.03 -2.35
N LYS A 373 -18.48 38.73 -1.55
CA LYS A 373 -19.89 39.16 -1.73
C LYS A 373 -20.57 38.57 -2.97
N ASN A 374 -20.07 37.49 -3.52
CA ASN A 374 -20.77 36.74 -4.55
C ASN A 374 -22.01 36.04 -3.98
N SER A 375 -23.02 35.78 -4.82
CA SER A 375 -24.17 34.93 -4.43
C SER A 375 -23.72 33.50 -4.11
N LEU A 376 -24.53 32.73 -3.39
CA LEU A 376 -24.16 31.34 -3.06
C LEU A 376 -23.94 30.49 -4.32
N GLU A 377 -24.74 30.69 -5.37
CA GLU A 377 -24.63 29.95 -6.63
C GLU A 377 -23.36 30.34 -7.40
N ASP A 378 -23.07 31.66 -7.51
CA ASP A 378 -21.84 32.14 -8.15
C ASP A 378 -20.59 31.71 -7.37
N ALA A 379 -20.62 31.84 -6.06
CA ALA A 379 -19.53 31.41 -5.18
C ALA A 379 -19.28 29.90 -5.30
N PHE A 380 -20.32 29.09 -5.39
CA PHE A 380 -20.22 27.67 -5.61
C PHE A 380 -19.57 27.32 -6.96
N ASN A 381 -20.03 27.96 -8.04
CA ASN A 381 -19.51 27.72 -9.39
C ASN A 381 -18.05 28.20 -9.52
N LYS A 382 -17.74 29.43 -9.10
CA LYS A 382 -16.38 30.00 -9.14
C LYS A 382 -15.41 29.23 -8.22
N GLY A 383 -15.83 28.91 -7.00
CA GLY A 383 -15.02 28.15 -6.06
C GLY A 383 -14.67 26.75 -6.56
N ASN A 384 -15.64 26.03 -7.15
CA ASN A 384 -15.39 24.72 -7.73
C ASN A 384 -14.50 24.78 -8.99
N LYS A 385 -14.69 25.76 -9.87
CA LYS A 385 -13.83 25.97 -11.05
C LYS A 385 -12.39 26.30 -10.59
N GLY A 386 -12.24 27.22 -9.64
CA GLY A 386 -10.93 27.63 -9.15
C GLY A 386 -10.17 26.57 -8.33
N SER A 387 -10.86 25.61 -7.70
CA SER A 387 -10.22 24.52 -6.96
C SER A 387 -9.83 23.32 -7.82
N LEU A 388 -10.47 23.14 -9.00
CA LEU A 388 -10.32 21.91 -9.80
C LEU A 388 -8.89 21.67 -10.24
N VAL A 389 -8.21 22.68 -10.74
CA VAL A 389 -6.84 22.59 -11.24
C VAL A 389 -5.88 22.19 -10.12
N SER A 390 -5.96 22.87 -8.97
CA SER A 390 -5.11 22.54 -7.81
C SER A 390 -5.38 21.12 -7.28
N ILE A 391 -6.63 20.62 -7.33
CA ILE A 391 -6.97 19.24 -6.93
C ILE A 391 -6.36 18.23 -7.91
N ILE A 392 -6.42 18.50 -9.21
CA ILE A 392 -5.82 17.63 -10.24
C ILE A 392 -4.30 17.58 -10.05
N ASP A 393 -3.66 18.76 -9.94
CA ASP A 393 -2.20 18.86 -9.75
C ASP A 393 -1.73 18.07 -8.52
N ALA A 394 -2.44 18.16 -7.40
CA ALA A 394 -2.18 17.44 -6.18
C ALA A 394 -2.29 15.91 -6.34
N ASN A 395 -3.35 15.45 -6.99
CA ASN A 395 -3.57 14.01 -7.20
C ASN A 395 -2.56 13.42 -8.20
N ILE A 396 -2.15 14.16 -9.24
CA ILE A 396 -1.13 13.71 -10.19
C ILE A 396 0.23 13.53 -9.50
N THR A 397 0.66 14.45 -8.62
CA THR A 397 1.94 14.31 -7.91
C THR A 397 1.95 13.11 -6.98
N THR A 398 0.85 12.86 -6.27
CA THR A 398 0.72 11.68 -5.42
C THR A 398 0.64 10.39 -6.26
N LEU A 399 -0.01 10.43 -7.42
CA LEU A 399 -0.08 9.28 -8.34
C LEU A 399 1.31 8.91 -8.88
N ILE A 400 2.15 9.90 -9.21
CA ILE A 400 3.54 9.65 -9.63
C ILE A 400 4.28 8.86 -8.55
N ALA A 401 4.22 9.29 -7.29
CA ALA A 401 4.85 8.60 -6.17
C ALA A 401 4.28 7.18 -5.98
N ALA A 402 2.95 7.01 -6.07
CA ALA A 402 2.27 5.72 -5.91
C ALA A 402 2.62 4.73 -7.04
N VAL A 403 2.72 5.18 -8.30
CA VAL A 403 3.12 4.35 -9.44
C VAL A 403 4.58 3.89 -9.29
N ILE A 404 5.48 4.77 -8.87
CA ILE A 404 6.87 4.41 -8.63
C ILE A 404 6.97 3.38 -7.51
N LEU A 405 6.20 3.57 -6.44
CA LEU A 405 6.12 2.61 -5.34
C LEU A 405 5.58 1.24 -5.80
N PHE A 406 4.61 1.22 -6.72
CA PHE A 406 4.10 -0.03 -7.31
C PHE A 406 5.15 -0.76 -8.14
N ILE A 407 5.98 -0.02 -8.89
CA ILE A 407 7.01 -0.62 -9.77
C ILE A 407 8.16 -1.20 -8.95
N PHE A 408 8.60 -0.53 -7.89
CA PHE A 408 9.78 -0.90 -7.09
C PHE A 408 9.45 -1.55 -5.75
N GLY A 409 8.18 -1.52 -5.33
CA GLY A 409 7.72 -2.16 -4.10
C GLY A 409 7.58 -3.68 -4.27
N GLU A 410 7.75 -4.39 -3.17
CA GLU A 410 7.61 -5.85 -3.10
C GLU A 410 6.48 -6.22 -2.14
N SER A 411 5.85 -7.38 -2.36
CA SER A 411 4.88 -7.98 -1.45
C SER A 411 3.85 -6.96 -0.88
N SER A 412 3.79 -6.78 0.43
CA SER A 412 2.84 -5.89 1.13
C SER A 412 2.92 -4.43 0.67
N VAL A 413 4.13 -3.95 0.30
CA VAL A 413 4.34 -2.58 -0.20
C VAL A 413 3.65 -2.38 -1.56
N LYS A 414 3.66 -3.40 -2.41
CA LYS A 414 2.97 -3.38 -3.70
C LYS A 414 1.44 -3.33 -3.52
N GLY A 415 0.92 -4.08 -2.54
CA GLY A 415 -0.50 -4.02 -2.14
C GLY A 415 -0.92 -2.62 -1.65
N PHE A 416 -0.08 -1.99 -0.83
CA PHE A 416 -0.26 -0.61 -0.39
C PHE A 416 -0.30 0.37 -1.58
N ALA A 417 0.66 0.27 -2.50
CA ALA A 417 0.74 1.14 -3.67
C ALA A 417 -0.48 0.98 -4.59
N THR A 418 -0.93 -0.26 -4.83
CA THR A 418 -2.15 -0.56 -5.60
C THR A 418 -3.37 0.10 -4.98
N MET A 419 -3.55 -0.04 -3.67
CA MET A 419 -4.65 0.57 -2.95
C MET A 419 -4.59 2.11 -3.02
N LEU A 420 -3.40 2.69 -2.91
CA LEU A 420 -3.20 4.14 -2.99
C LEU A 420 -3.55 4.68 -4.39
N ILE A 421 -3.13 3.99 -5.46
CA ILE A 421 -3.48 4.36 -6.85
C ILE A 421 -5.00 4.35 -7.05
N ILE A 422 -5.67 3.28 -6.62
CA ILE A 422 -7.12 3.17 -6.68
C ILE A 422 -7.79 4.28 -5.88
N SER A 423 -7.31 4.55 -4.67
CA SER A 423 -7.81 5.60 -3.79
C SER A 423 -7.76 6.98 -4.45
N ILE A 424 -6.67 7.31 -5.15
CA ILE A 424 -6.52 8.58 -5.86
C ILE A 424 -7.53 8.69 -7.01
N ILE A 425 -7.69 7.63 -7.81
CA ILE A 425 -8.65 7.61 -8.92
C ILE A 425 -10.08 7.76 -8.40
N VAL A 426 -10.44 7.01 -7.36
CA VAL A 426 -11.77 7.07 -6.73
C VAL A 426 -12.03 8.45 -6.09
N THR A 427 -11.00 9.10 -5.52
CA THR A 427 -11.11 10.47 -5.02
C THR A 427 -11.60 11.42 -6.10
N MET A 428 -11.02 11.36 -7.30
CA MET A 428 -11.44 12.20 -8.42
C MET A 428 -12.89 11.91 -8.82
N LEU A 429 -13.30 10.65 -8.87
CA LEU A 429 -14.67 10.27 -9.24
C LEU A 429 -15.70 10.68 -8.19
N ILE A 430 -15.41 10.44 -6.92
CA ILE A 430 -16.41 10.64 -5.86
C ILE A 430 -16.37 12.07 -5.32
N MET A 431 -15.21 12.57 -4.90
CA MET A 431 -15.16 13.86 -4.23
C MET A 431 -15.29 15.04 -5.20
N VAL A 432 -14.73 14.92 -6.40
CA VAL A 432 -14.80 15.99 -7.38
C VAL A 432 -16.09 15.97 -8.19
N PHE A 433 -16.57 14.79 -8.63
CA PHE A 433 -17.77 14.72 -9.45
C PHE A 433 -19.05 14.47 -8.64
N LEU A 434 -19.11 13.39 -7.85
CA LEU A 434 -20.34 13.00 -7.15
C LEU A 434 -20.72 14.03 -6.06
N VAL A 435 -19.81 14.34 -5.14
CA VAL A 435 -20.10 15.26 -4.02
C VAL A 435 -20.45 16.65 -4.53
N ARG A 436 -19.71 17.17 -5.53
CA ARG A 436 -20.06 18.47 -6.15
C ARG A 436 -21.42 18.43 -6.85
N SER A 437 -21.73 17.33 -7.55
CA SER A 437 -23.03 17.18 -8.23
C SER A 437 -24.19 17.14 -7.23
N LEU A 438 -24.02 16.43 -6.10
CA LEU A 438 -25.01 16.40 -5.02
C LEU A 438 -25.21 17.81 -4.42
N LEU A 439 -24.12 18.48 -4.05
CA LEU A 439 -24.18 19.84 -3.48
C LEU A 439 -24.80 20.85 -4.42
N ARG A 440 -24.55 20.74 -5.73
CA ARG A 440 -25.17 21.62 -6.75
C ARG A 440 -26.69 21.60 -6.66
N LYS A 441 -27.32 20.41 -6.47
CA LYS A 441 -28.78 20.29 -6.35
C LYS A 441 -29.33 21.08 -5.15
N PHE A 442 -28.58 21.11 -4.04
CA PHE A 442 -28.97 21.88 -2.85
C PHE A 442 -28.74 23.38 -3.03
N VAL A 443 -27.68 23.79 -3.70
CA VAL A 443 -27.41 25.22 -4.04
C VAL A 443 -28.50 25.72 -4.98
N GLU A 444 -28.82 25.01 -6.06
CA GLU A 444 -29.87 25.35 -7.03
C GLU A 444 -31.28 25.38 -6.40
N SER A 445 -31.49 24.73 -5.24
CA SER A 445 -32.74 24.84 -4.52
C SER A 445 -33.00 26.21 -3.91
N GLY A 446 -31.95 27.02 -3.72
CA GLY A 446 -32.02 28.36 -3.11
C GLY A 446 -32.35 28.39 -1.63
N LYS A 447 -32.59 27.22 -0.97
CA LYS A 447 -32.97 27.18 0.47
C LYS A 447 -31.89 27.71 1.39
N PHE A 448 -30.62 27.57 1.02
CA PHE A 448 -29.49 28.01 1.83
C PHE A 448 -28.99 29.41 1.51
N ALA A 449 -29.59 30.13 0.55
CA ALA A 449 -29.15 31.46 0.13
C ALA A 449 -29.06 32.46 1.32
N ASN A 450 -29.99 32.38 2.27
CA ASN A 450 -30.03 33.22 3.47
C ASN A 450 -29.45 32.53 4.71
N SER A 451 -28.91 31.33 4.61
CA SER A 451 -28.46 30.50 5.72
C SER A 451 -27.08 29.92 5.49
N LEU A 452 -26.10 30.77 5.15
CA LEU A 452 -24.71 30.38 4.85
C LEU A 452 -24.04 29.60 5.99
N ASN A 453 -24.37 29.93 7.25
CA ASN A 453 -23.88 29.21 8.41
C ASN A 453 -24.38 27.73 8.43
N ALA A 454 -25.65 27.51 8.09
CA ALA A 454 -26.21 26.16 8.03
C ALA A 454 -25.65 25.37 6.85
N PHE A 455 -25.32 26.04 5.74
CA PHE A 455 -24.78 25.39 4.53
C PHE A 455 -23.31 25.01 4.67
N ILE A 456 -22.42 25.98 5.03
CA ILE A 456 -20.97 25.81 4.96
C ILE A 456 -20.22 26.33 6.20
N GLY A 457 -20.94 26.68 7.27
CA GLY A 457 -20.33 27.04 8.56
C GLY A 457 -19.78 28.47 8.64
N ILE A 458 -20.19 29.39 7.77
CA ILE A 458 -19.81 30.82 7.86
C ILE A 458 -20.77 31.56 8.74
N LYS A 459 -20.30 32.01 9.94
CA LYS A 459 -21.08 32.80 10.87
C LYS A 459 -21.02 34.33 10.57
N ASN A 460 -19.85 34.79 10.11
CA ASN A 460 -19.61 36.19 9.78
C ASN A 460 -18.66 36.28 8.60
N LEU A 461 -19.07 36.98 7.55
CA LEU A 461 -18.29 37.14 6.30
C LEU A 461 -17.01 37.95 6.51
N ASP A 462 -17.02 38.93 7.42
CA ASP A 462 -15.89 39.84 7.67
C ASP A 462 -14.86 39.26 8.65
N LYS A 463 -15.21 38.22 9.41
CA LYS A 463 -14.30 37.64 10.40
C LYS A 463 -13.36 36.61 9.75
N LYS A 464 -12.09 37.02 9.63
CA LYS A 464 -11.00 36.09 9.22
C LYS A 464 -10.55 35.23 10.41
N SER A 465 -9.95 34.06 10.12
CA SER A 465 -9.37 33.16 11.11
C SER A 465 -8.31 33.89 11.97
N CYS A 466 -8.14 33.46 13.22
CA CYS A 466 -7.11 34.01 14.13
C CYS A 466 -5.69 33.87 13.57
N PHE A 467 -5.44 32.82 12.78
CA PHE A 467 -4.15 32.55 12.13
C PHE A 467 -3.76 33.61 11.09
N THR A 468 -4.70 34.41 10.57
CA THR A 468 -4.40 35.46 9.59
C THR A 468 -3.74 36.70 10.21
N LYS A 469 -3.71 36.82 11.56
CA LYS A 469 -3.03 37.93 12.26
C LYS A 469 -1.51 37.77 12.31
N PHE A 470 -1.00 36.53 12.21
CA PHE A 470 0.42 36.22 12.29
C PHE A 470 1.18 36.67 11.04
N ASN A 471 2.42 37.11 11.20
CA ASN A 471 3.31 37.44 10.08
C ASN A 471 4.32 36.32 9.84
N TYR A 472 3.96 35.41 8.95
CA TYR A 472 4.73 34.19 8.66
C TYR A 472 6.14 34.49 8.11
N VAL A 473 6.23 35.41 7.15
CA VAL A 473 7.51 35.76 6.50
C VAL A 473 8.50 36.39 7.48
N LYS A 474 8.01 37.19 8.44
CA LYS A 474 8.86 37.80 9.49
C LYS A 474 9.46 36.77 10.43
N HIS A 475 8.71 35.73 10.77
CA HIS A 475 9.12 34.71 11.73
C HIS A 475 9.79 33.49 11.11
N ALA A 476 9.70 33.30 9.79
CA ALA A 476 10.28 32.17 9.08
C ALA A 476 11.78 31.92 9.41
N PRO A 477 12.67 32.96 9.53
CA PRO A 477 14.07 32.72 9.88
C PRO A 477 14.26 32.01 11.23
N LYS A 478 13.40 32.28 12.21
CA LYS A 478 13.47 31.62 13.53
C LYS A 478 13.17 30.15 13.43
N PHE A 479 12.15 29.80 12.64
CA PHE A 479 11.78 28.39 12.39
C PHE A 479 12.85 27.65 11.60
N ILE A 480 13.46 28.31 10.61
CA ILE A 480 14.59 27.73 9.86
C ILE A 480 15.78 27.46 10.78
N ILE A 481 16.10 28.34 11.72
CA ILE A 481 17.17 28.11 12.71
C ILE A 481 16.86 26.89 13.58
N VAL A 482 15.63 26.76 14.09
CA VAL A 482 15.21 25.58 14.88
C VAL A 482 15.37 24.30 14.06
N THR A 483 14.98 24.32 12.80
CA THR A 483 15.17 23.19 11.88
C THR A 483 16.65 22.84 11.71
N ILE A 484 17.50 23.83 11.47
CA ILE A 484 18.96 23.60 11.32
C ILE A 484 19.53 22.97 12.59
N ILE A 485 19.16 23.45 13.77
CA ILE A 485 19.59 22.86 15.03
C ILE A 485 19.14 21.39 15.13
N LEU A 486 17.88 21.10 14.79
CA LEU A 486 17.36 19.72 14.78
C LEU A 486 18.13 18.82 13.82
N PHE A 487 18.48 19.32 12.62
CA PHE A 487 19.33 18.59 11.66
C PHE A 487 20.73 18.31 12.21
N VAL A 488 21.38 19.30 12.83
CA VAL A 488 22.70 19.13 13.44
C VAL A 488 22.65 18.07 14.54
N VAL A 489 21.70 18.18 15.47
CA VAL A 489 21.51 17.20 16.56
C VAL A 489 21.21 15.82 16.00
N GLY A 490 20.34 15.74 14.98
CA GLY A 490 19.97 14.49 14.34
C GLY A 490 21.13 13.81 13.61
N ILE A 491 21.91 14.56 12.85
CA ILE A 491 23.11 14.04 12.16
C ILE A 491 24.15 13.53 13.18
N ILE A 492 24.36 14.26 14.27
CA ILE A 492 25.23 13.83 15.37
C ILE A 492 24.70 12.50 15.97
N ASN A 493 23.38 12.42 16.23
CA ASN A 493 22.79 11.20 16.76
C ASN A 493 22.92 10.01 15.79
N ILE A 494 22.69 10.23 14.49
CA ILE A 494 22.87 9.20 13.46
C ILE A 494 24.33 8.72 13.40
N TYR A 495 25.29 9.62 13.54
CA TYR A 495 26.71 9.27 13.53
C TYR A 495 27.10 8.39 14.71
N PHE A 496 26.62 8.67 15.93
CA PHE A 496 26.96 7.90 17.13
C PHE A 496 26.10 6.66 17.35
N ASN A 497 24.78 6.74 17.09
CA ASN A 497 23.81 5.70 17.41
C ASN A 497 23.29 4.96 16.18
N GLY A 498 23.51 5.48 14.97
CA GLY A 498 23.00 4.91 13.72
C GLY A 498 21.48 4.97 13.57
N LEU A 499 20.98 4.12 12.68
CA LEU A 499 19.55 3.85 12.47
C LEU A 499 19.24 2.42 12.93
N ASN A 500 18.09 2.24 13.55
CA ASN A 500 17.59 0.90 13.86
C ASN A 500 16.98 0.28 12.59
N LEU A 501 17.81 -0.41 11.80
CA LEU A 501 17.39 -1.05 10.55
C LEU A 501 16.78 -2.41 10.84
N SER A 502 15.67 -2.76 10.14
CA SER A 502 15.08 -4.10 10.14
C SER A 502 15.98 -5.14 9.45
N ILE A 503 15.60 -6.40 9.51
CA ILE A 503 16.28 -7.48 8.76
C ILE A 503 16.28 -7.24 7.25
N ASP A 504 15.29 -6.53 6.71
CA ASP A 504 15.23 -6.17 5.29
C ASP A 504 16.49 -5.43 4.82
N PHE A 505 17.07 -4.61 5.72
CA PHE A 505 18.25 -3.77 5.44
C PHE A 505 19.52 -4.23 6.15
N LYS A 506 19.43 -5.09 7.18
CA LYS A 506 20.59 -5.70 7.84
C LYS A 506 20.93 -7.07 7.28
N GLY A 507 19.93 -7.84 6.84
CA GLY A 507 20.00 -9.28 6.62
C GLY A 507 19.96 -10.04 7.94
N GLY A 508 19.72 -11.35 7.91
CA GLY A 508 19.56 -12.17 9.09
C GLY A 508 18.15 -12.67 9.27
N SER A 509 17.73 -12.97 10.51
CA SER A 509 16.38 -13.47 10.79
C SER A 509 15.70 -12.68 11.90
N SER A 510 14.37 -12.55 11.80
CA SER A 510 13.50 -12.00 12.84
C SER A 510 12.68 -13.12 13.46
N ILE A 511 12.46 -13.05 14.75
CA ILE A 511 11.69 -14.02 15.53
C ILE A 511 10.69 -13.22 16.37
N SER A 512 9.39 -13.41 16.09
CA SER A 512 8.30 -12.87 16.90
C SER A 512 7.69 -14.02 17.70
N LEU A 513 7.76 -13.92 19.01
CA LEU A 513 7.18 -14.89 19.93
C LEU A 513 5.98 -14.27 20.63
N ASN A 514 4.86 -14.98 20.66
CA ASN A 514 3.69 -14.64 21.46
C ASN A 514 3.34 -15.83 22.36
N THR A 515 3.09 -15.56 23.64
CA THR A 515 2.83 -16.58 24.65
C THR A 515 1.58 -16.22 25.46
N SER A 516 0.99 -17.20 26.13
CA SER A 516 -0.09 -16.98 27.10
C SER A 516 0.39 -16.40 28.44
N GLU A 517 1.70 -16.53 28.73
CA GLU A 517 2.35 -16.09 29.96
C GLU A 517 3.16 -14.81 29.73
N LYS A 518 3.50 -14.10 30.83
CA LYS A 518 4.37 -12.93 30.76
C LYS A 518 5.81 -13.36 30.45
N VAL A 519 6.36 -12.76 29.39
CA VAL A 519 7.75 -13.00 28.97
C VAL A 519 8.53 -11.69 28.91
N SER A 520 9.83 -11.76 29.21
CA SER A 520 10.71 -10.59 29.11
C SER A 520 11.71 -10.74 27.97
N ALA A 521 12.01 -9.60 27.30
CA ALA A 521 13.04 -9.56 26.28
C ALA A 521 14.40 -10.09 26.76
N LYS A 522 14.73 -9.90 28.04
CA LYS A 522 15.99 -10.38 28.63
C LYS A 522 16.04 -11.93 28.70
N GLU A 523 14.93 -12.55 29.01
CA GLU A 523 14.79 -14.01 29.09
C GLU A 523 14.92 -14.64 27.70
N ILE A 524 14.11 -14.15 26.75
CA ILE A 524 14.15 -14.64 25.36
C ILE A 524 15.52 -14.41 24.71
N LYS A 525 16.20 -13.30 25.05
CA LYS A 525 17.58 -13.07 24.61
C LYS A 525 18.53 -14.18 25.07
N SER A 526 18.48 -14.53 26.35
CA SER A 526 19.35 -15.56 26.91
C SER A 526 19.09 -16.92 26.23
N GLU A 527 17.84 -17.26 25.97
CA GLU A 527 17.45 -18.51 25.31
C GLU A 527 17.95 -18.58 23.85
N LEU A 528 17.78 -17.51 23.09
CA LEU A 528 18.30 -17.47 21.73
C LEU A 528 19.83 -17.52 21.69
N GLU A 529 20.50 -16.91 22.66
CA GLU A 529 21.96 -16.97 22.79
C GLU A 529 22.44 -18.39 23.24
N GLU A 530 21.68 -19.10 24.09
CA GLU A 530 21.92 -20.51 24.45
C GLU A 530 21.74 -21.46 23.25
N LEU A 531 20.79 -21.18 22.38
CA LEU A 531 20.62 -21.88 21.10
C LEU A 531 21.74 -21.63 20.09
N GLY A 532 22.65 -20.67 20.39
CA GLY A 532 23.81 -20.32 19.58
C GLY A 532 23.57 -19.12 18.63
N TYR A 533 22.46 -18.40 18.75
CA TYR A 533 22.13 -17.28 17.88
C TYR A 533 22.53 -15.93 18.50
N LYS A 534 23.29 -15.13 17.74
CA LYS A 534 23.67 -13.79 18.18
C LYS A 534 22.50 -12.81 17.98
N VAL A 535 21.90 -12.39 19.09
CA VAL A 535 20.81 -11.41 19.10
C VAL A 535 21.35 -10.00 18.81
N VAL A 536 20.78 -9.32 17.80
CA VAL A 536 21.16 -7.97 17.37
C VAL A 536 20.27 -6.93 18.01
N ASN A 537 18.97 -7.18 18.05
CA ASN A 537 17.96 -6.34 18.69
C ASN A 537 16.89 -7.23 19.34
N ILE A 538 16.31 -6.75 20.43
CA ILE A 538 15.18 -7.41 21.07
C ILE A 538 14.32 -6.38 21.79
N ASP A 539 13.01 -6.45 21.57
CA ASP A 539 12.03 -5.51 22.12
C ASP A 539 10.81 -6.26 22.64
N ASN A 540 10.27 -5.85 23.80
CA ASN A 540 8.95 -6.29 24.22
C ASN A 540 7.89 -5.53 23.40
N ILE A 541 7.04 -6.27 22.70
CA ILE A 541 5.85 -5.70 22.03
C ILE A 541 4.79 -5.38 23.09
N ASN A 542 4.59 -6.31 24.00
CA ASN A 542 3.70 -6.21 25.17
C ASN A 542 4.18 -7.19 26.26
N ASP A 543 3.38 -7.40 27.31
CA ASP A 543 3.72 -8.30 28.43
C ASP A 543 3.86 -9.79 28.02
N THR A 544 3.26 -10.18 26.88
CA THR A 544 3.21 -11.57 26.41
C THR A 544 3.89 -11.79 25.06
N SER A 545 4.45 -10.74 24.46
CA SER A 545 5.01 -10.83 23.11
C SER A 545 6.36 -10.12 23.01
N VAL A 546 7.32 -10.80 22.38
CA VAL A 546 8.69 -10.32 22.18
C VAL A 546 9.04 -10.41 20.69
N TYR A 547 9.74 -9.38 20.19
CA TYR A 547 10.34 -9.36 18.86
C TYR A 547 11.85 -9.32 18.97
N ALA A 548 12.52 -10.31 18.39
CA ALA A 548 13.97 -10.41 18.36
C ALA A 548 14.50 -10.44 16.92
N THR A 549 15.69 -9.89 16.70
CA THR A 549 16.44 -10.04 15.45
C THR A 549 17.78 -10.69 15.72
N VAL A 550 18.15 -11.68 14.90
CA VAL A 550 19.43 -12.39 14.98
C VAL A 550 20.23 -12.15 13.69
N SER A 551 21.57 -12.15 13.82
CA SER A 551 22.46 -11.86 12.70
C SER A 551 22.59 -13.00 11.68
N SER A 552 22.26 -14.24 12.08
CA SER A 552 22.29 -15.43 11.23
C SER A 552 21.02 -15.54 10.37
N GLN A 553 21.17 -16.06 9.16
CA GLN A 553 20.06 -16.52 8.33
C GLN A 553 19.71 -17.93 8.76
N LEU A 554 18.54 -18.10 9.39
CA LEU A 554 18.08 -19.41 9.84
C LEU A 554 17.59 -20.20 8.61
N ASP A 555 18.13 -21.40 8.45
CA ASP A 555 17.62 -22.35 7.47
C ASP A 555 16.37 -23.07 8.01
N SER A 556 15.71 -23.90 7.17
CA SER A 556 14.47 -24.58 7.58
C SER A 556 14.64 -25.46 8.81
N LYS A 557 15.79 -26.11 9.02
CA LYS A 557 16.07 -26.95 10.18
C LYS A 557 16.29 -26.11 11.45
N GLU A 558 16.94 -24.97 11.30
CA GLU A 558 17.17 -24.02 12.40
C GLU A 558 15.87 -23.33 12.80
N VAL A 559 14.99 -23.01 11.83
CA VAL A 559 13.62 -22.52 12.09
C VAL A 559 12.84 -23.53 12.93
N ASP A 560 12.79 -24.80 12.49
CA ASP A 560 12.13 -25.87 13.25
C ASP A 560 12.68 -26.05 14.68
N LYS A 561 14.01 -25.92 14.84
CA LYS A 561 14.65 -26.01 16.14
C LYS A 561 14.21 -24.89 17.08
N VAL A 562 14.10 -23.67 16.57
CA VAL A 562 13.65 -22.49 17.33
C VAL A 562 12.17 -22.61 17.67
N GLU A 563 11.32 -22.99 16.72
CA GLU A 563 9.88 -23.17 16.94
C GLU A 563 9.62 -24.25 18.01
N LYS A 564 10.21 -25.43 17.86
CA LYS A 564 10.07 -26.52 18.85
C LYS A 564 10.55 -26.12 20.24
N HIS A 565 11.68 -25.41 20.35
CA HIS A 565 12.20 -24.96 21.62
C HIS A 565 11.20 -24.06 22.37
N PHE A 566 10.58 -23.11 21.67
CA PHE A 566 9.60 -22.22 22.29
C PHE A 566 8.25 -22.90 22.54
N ASP A 567 7.79 -23.79 21.68
CA ASP A 567 6.55 -24.56 21.84
C ASP A 567 6.66 -25.53 23.06
N GLU A 568 7.82 -26.14 23.30
CA GLU A 568 8.06 -27.02 24.47
C GLU A 568 8.15 -26.22 25.77
N LYS A 569 8.69 -24.99 25.73
CA LYS A 569 8.94 -24.20 26.93
C LYS A 569 7.75 -23.34 27.35
N TYR A 570 7.04 -22.77 26.39
CA TYR A 570 5.91 -21.85 26.63
C TYR A 570 4.61 -22.50 26.13
N LYS A 571 3.69 -22.71 27.03
CA LYS A 571 2.38 -23.30 26.70
C LYS A 571 1.60 -22.35 25.78
N ASP A 572 0.99 -22.89 24.71
CA ASP A 572 0.23 -22.15 23.72
C ASP A 572 1.06 -21.01 23.09
N SER A 573 2.37 -21.19 22.91
CA SER A 573 3.20 -20.22 22.22
C SER A 573 2.93 -20.23 20.72
N THR A 574 3.13 -19.08 20.07
CA THR A 574 3.11 -18.96 18.62
C THR A 574 4.36 -18.20 18.17
N THR A 575 5.08 -18.78 17.22
CA THR A 575 6.32 -18.22 16.73
C THR A 575 6.16 -17.84 15.26
N SER A 576 6.64 -16.66 14.88
CA SER A 576 6.67 -16.17 13.50
C SER A 576 8.11 -15.81 13.14
N ILE A 577 8.67 -16.47 12.13
CA ILE A 577 10.07 -16.31 11.75
C ILE A 577 10.18 -15.76 10.33
N GLY A 578 10.99 -14.72 10.16
CA GLY A 578 11.33 -14.14 8.86
C GLY A 578 12.83 -14.20 8.62
N THR A 579 13.26 -14.55 7.42
CA THR A 579 14.67 -14.62 7.03
C THR A 579 14.93 -13.84 5.76
N VAL A 580 16.01 -13.05 5.73
CA VAL A 580 16.39 -12.21 4.58
C VAL A 580 17.85 -12.40 4.26
N SER A 581 18.14 -12.85 3.02
CA SER A 581 19.51 -13.05 2.55
C SER A 581 20.22 -11.73 2.21
N ASN A 582 21.56 -11.76 2.20
CA ASN A 582 22.39 -10.62 1.80
C ASN A 582 22.13 -10.17 0.34
N THR A 583 21.67 -11.07 -0.52
CA THR A 583 21.29 -10.76 -1.91
C THR A 583 20.04 -9.91 -1.94
N VAL A 584 18.98 -10.34 -1.25
CA VAL A 584 17.70 -9.60 -1.14
C VAL A 584 17.92 -8.24 -0.46
N LYS A 585 18.67 -8.20 0.65
CA LYS A 585 19.05 -6.94 1.31
C LYS A 585 19.63 -5.92 0.34
N LYS A 586 20.62 -6.31 -0.50
CA LYS A 586 21.23 -5.42 -1.48
C LYS A 586 20.22 -4.93 -2.53
N GLU A 587 19.31 -5.82 -2.95
CA GLU A 587 18.27 -5.49 -3.91
C GLU A 587 17.25 -4.52 -3.33
N LEU A 588 16.77 -4.76 -2.11
CA LEU A 588 15.85 -3.87 -1.37
C LEU A 588 16.43 -2.47 -1.18
N ILE A 589 17.69 -2.36 -0.73
CA ILE A 589 18.38 -1.05 -0.59
C ILE A 589 18.47 -0.33 -1.94
N LYS A 590 18.88 -1.05 -2.99
CA LYS A 590 18.97 -0.49 -4.35
C LYS A 590 17.63 0.00 -4.87
N ASN A 591 16.56 -0.78 -4.68
CA ASN A 591 15.20 -0.44 -5.12
C ASN A 591 14.65 0.75 -4.30
N ALA A 592 14.88 0.80 -2.99
CA ALA A 592 14.52 1.93 -2.14
C ALA A 592 15.17 3.24 -2.60
N ILE A 593 16.49 3.25 -2.83
CA ILE A 593 17.21 4.44 -3.31
C ILE A 593 16.71 4.85 -4.70
N LYS A 594 16.54 3.89 -5.63
CA LYS A 594 16.05 4.18 -6.97
C LYS A 594 14.63 4.78 -6.95
N SER A 595 13.74 4.23 -6.14
CA SER A 595 12.36 4.74 -6.05
C SER A 595 12.32 6.18 -5.52
N LEU A 596 13.12 6.52 -4.50
CA LEU A 596 13.21 7.88 -3.97
C LEU A 596 13.75 8.86 -5.02
N ILE A 597 14.82 8.49 -5.73
CA ILE A 597 15.41 9.34 -6.78
C ILE A 597 14.42 9.54 -7.93
N LEU A 598 13.79 8.49 -8.42
CA LEU A 598 12.83 8.57 -9.52
C LEU A 598 11.58 9.37 -9.13
N ALA A 599 11.09 9.23 -7.90
CA ALA A 599 9.99 10.03 -7.39
C ALA A 599 10.37 11.52 -7.36
N ALA A 600 11.56 11.85 -6.84
CA ALA A 600 12.06 13.22 -6.83
C ALA A 600 12.16 13.79 -8.27
N ILE A 601 12.73 13.04 -9.22
CA ILE A 601 12.86 13.46 -10.62
C ILE A 601 11.47 13.65 -11.26
N GLY A 602 10.55 12.71 -11.09
CA GLY A 602 9.18 12.79 -11.63
C GLY A 602 8.43 14.03 -11.12
N ILE A 603 8.55 14.30 -9.81
CA ILE A 603 7.92 15.46 -9.18
C ILE A 603 8.57 16.76 -9.66
N ILE A 604 9.92 16.84 -9.73
CA ILE A 604 10.62 18.02 -10.26
C ILE A 604 10.15 18.33 -11.67
N LEU A 605 10.12 17.30 -12.52
CA LEU A 605 9.68 17.44 -13.90
C LEU A 605 8.25 17.98 -13.97
N TYR A 606 7.31 17.37 -13.22
CA TYR A 606 5.92 17.82 -13.19
C TYR A 606 5.78 19.26 -12.68
N VAL A 607 6.40 19.60 -11.54
CA VAL A 607 6.31 20.94 -10.95
C VAL A 607 6.97 21.99 -11.85
N THR A 608 8.08 21.66 -12.53
CA THR A 608 8.75 22.59 -13.47
C THR A 608 7.94 22.82 -14.73
N LEU A 609 7.24 21.79 -15.23
CA LEU A 609 6.30 21.93 -16.36
C LEU A 609 5.10 22.80 -15.98
N ARG A 610 4.57 22.62 -14.77
CA ARG A 610 3.37 23.29 -14.27
C ARG A 610 3.63 24.72 -13.77
N PHE A 611 4.78 24.94 -13.15
CA PHE A 611 5.24 26.21 -12.57
C PHE A 611 6.56 26.63 -13.21
N THR A 612 7.24 27.64 -12.64
CA THR A 612 8.61 27.99 -13.05
C THR A 612 9.62 27.11 -12.29
N PHE A 613 10.84 26.98 -12.84
CA PHE A 613 11.92 26.19 -12.25
C PHE A 613 12.20 26.54 -10.77
N ARG A 614 12.07 27.83 -10.40
CA ARG A 614 12.26 28.29 -9.02
C ARG A 614 11.29 27.68 -8.02
N TYR A 615 10.05 27.49 -8.40
CA TYR A 615 9.06 26.77 -7.58
C TYR A 615 9.46 25.29 -7.43
N GLY A 616 9.91 24.66 -8.52
CA GLY A 616 10.39 23.27 -8.50
C GLY A 616 11.57 23.06 -7.55
N VAL A 617 12.59 23.91 -7.64
CA VAL A 617 13.75 23.86 -6.73
C VAL A 617 13.34 24.04 -5.27
N SER A 618 12.49 25.03 -4.97
CA SER A 618 12.00 25.25 -3.61
C SER A 618 11.22 24.04 -3.08
N ALA A 619 10.38 23.42 -3.90
CA ALA A 619 9.62 22.25 -3.53
C ALA A 619 10.51 21.05 -3.19
N ILE A 620 11.54 20.78 -4.01
CA ILE A 620 12.46 19.64 -3.77
C ILE A 620 13.29 19.81 -2.51
N ILE A 621 13.83 21.01 -2.27
CA ILE A 621 14.57 21.26 -1.03
C ILE A 621 13.66 21.07 0.19
N THR A 622 12.38 21.47 0.07
CA THR A 622 11.39 21.27 1.13
C THR A 622 11.07 19.79 1.32
N LEU A 623 10.91 19.01 0.25
CA LEU A 623 10.72 17.56 0.35
C LEU A 623 11.92 16.84 0.95
N ALA A 624 13.15 17.23 0.56
CA ALA A 624 14.36 16.69 1.16
C ALA A 624 14.45 16.99 2.66
N HIS A 625 14.01 18.18 3.06
CA HIS A 625 13.86 18.56 4.47
C HIS A 625 12.87 17.63 5.18
N ASP A 626 11.69 17.38 4.63
CA ASP A 626 10.65 16.57 5.28
C ASP A 626 11.12 15.12 5.46
N VAL A 627 11.72 14.53 4.43
CA VAL A 627 12.34 13.21 4.50
C VAL A 627 13.47 13.18 5.53
N GLY A 628 14.32 14.22 5.56
CA GLY A 628 15.39 14.35 6.55
C GLY A 628 14.87 14.38 7.98
N ILE A 629 13.79 15.11 8.26
CA ILE A 629 13.15 15.14 9.59
C ILE A 629 12.65 13.75 9.98
N ILE A 630 12.02 13.02 9.06
CA ILE A 630 11.54 11.65 9.34
C ILE A 630 12.71 10.75 9.74
N ILE A 631 13.79 10.74 8.95
CA ILE A 631 14.99 9.92 9.22
C ILE A 631 15.63 10.30 10.57
N ILE A 632 15.76 11.59 10.86
CA ILE A 632 16.31 12.09 12.13
C ILE A 632 15.46 11.64 13.31
N MET A 633 14.15 11.80 13.22
CA MET A 633 13.24 11.41 14.30
C MET A 633 13.24 9.89 14.53
N PHE A 634 13.37 9.08 13.46
CA PHE A 634 13.52 7.65 13.58
C PHE A 634 14.81 7.26 14.30
N SER A 635 15.92 7.95 14.03
CA SER A 635 17.17 7.75 14.74
C SER A 635 17.06 8.16 16.22
N LEU A 636 16.47 9.31 16.52
CA LEU A 636 16.31 9.81 17.89
C LEU A 636 15.40 8.94 18.75
N LEU A 637 14.30 8.45 18.18
CA LEU A 637 13.32 7.61 18.85
C LEU A 637 13.64 6.11 18.76
N LYS A 638 14.73 5.74 18.07
CA LYS A 638 15.15 4.34 17.80
C LYS A 638 14.06 3.48 17.12
N LEU A 639 13.19 4.11 16.33
CA LEU A 639 12.15 3.40 15.60
C LEU A 639 12.76 2.55 14.48
N GLU A 640 12.13 1.41 14.20
CA GLU A 640 12.65 0.47 13.20
C GLU A 640 12.37 0.97 11.78
N VAL A 641 13.41 0.95 10.94
CA VAL A 641 13.38 1.28 9.52
C VAL A 641 13.27 0.00 8.70
N SER A 642 12.10 -0.24 8.10
CA SER A 642 11.78 -1.41 7.28
C SER A 642 11.42 -1.01 5.83
N THR A 643 11.11 -1.99 4.97
CA THR A 643 10.62 -1.71 3.61
C THR A 643 9.31 -0.90 3.61
N ILE A 644 8.44 -1.11 4.61
CA ILE A 644 7.19 -0.35 4.77
C ILE A 644 7.47 1.12 5.12
N PHE A 645 8.57 1.42 5.82
CA PHE A 645 9.01 2.79 6.07
C PHE A 645 9.30 3.56 4.77
N ILE A 646 9.88 2.90 3.75
CA ILE A 646 10.09 3.53 2.43
C ILE A 646 8.75 3.89 1.77
N ALA A 647 7.74 3.01 1.92
CA ALA A 647 6.38 3.32 1.45
C ALA A 647 5.78 4.54 2.16
N ALA A 648 6.02 4.69 3.48
CA ALA A 648 5.61 5.88 4.21
C ALA A 648 6.29 7.15 3.67
N ILE A 649 7.61 7.13 3.47
CA ILE A 649 8.35 8.28 2.90
C ILE A 649 7.79 8.68 1.54
N LEU A 650 7.59 7.73 0.61
CA LEU A 650 7.06 8.03 -0.71
C LEU A 650 5.63 8.59 -0.65
N SER A 651 4.81 8.10 0.28
CA SER A 651 3.47 8.64 0.52
C SER A 651 3.51 10.06 1.05
N ILE A 652 4.42 10.36 1.99
CA ILE A 652 4.62 11.71 2.54
C ILE A 652 5.14 12.67 1.47
N ILE A 653 6.07 12.22 0.61
CA ILE A 653 6.53 13.02 -0.53
C ILE A 653 5.35 13.44 -1.39
N GLY A 654 4.44 12.50 -1.72
CA GLY A 654 3.23 12.79 -2.49
C GLY A 654 2.27 13.75 -1.77
N TYR A 655 2.13 13.61 -0.45
CA TYR A 655 1.24 14.45 0.34
C TYR A 655 1.81 15.85 0.61
N SER A 656 3.07 15.95 1.03
CA SER A 656 3.73 17.22 1.37
C SER A 656 3.82 18.16 0.16
N ILE A 657 4.10 17.60 -1.03
CA ILE A 657 4.13 18.40 -2.26
C ILE A 657 2.76 19.01 -2.59
N ASN A 658 1.65 18.33 -2.27
CA ASN A 658 0.30 18.84 -2.49
C ASN A 658 0.08 20.18 -1.77
N ASP A 659 0.42 20.27 -0.48
CA ASP A 659 0.24 21.49 0.31
C ASP A 659 1.15 22.63 -0.19
N THR A 660 2.36 22.28 -0.60
CA THR A 660 3.32 23.22 -1.22
C THR A 660 2.80 23.76 -2.56
N ILE A 661 2.25 22.91 -3.44
CA ILE A 661 1.69 23.30 -4.74
C ILE A 661 0.52 24.28 -4.56
N VAL A 662 -0.41 24.01 -3.64
CA VAL A 662 -1.55 24.89 -3.41
C VAL A 662 -1.12 26.26 -2.88
N THR A 663 -0.11 26.29 -2.01
CA THR A 663 0.46 27.55 -1.52
C THR A 663 1.14 28.32 -2.67
N PHE A 664 1.87 27.64 -3.53
CA PHE A 664 2.49 28.25 -4.72
C PHE A 664 1.47 28.72 -5.77
N ASP A 665 0.42 27.94 -5.98
CA ASP A 665 -0.68 28.35 -6.87
C ASP A 665 -1.35 29.63 -6.34
N ARG A 666 -1.55 29.75 -5.03
CA ARG A 666 -2.09 30.97 -4.40
C ARG A 666 -1.13 32.16 -4.53
N ILE A 667 0.18 31.95 -4.40
CA ILE A 667 1.19 33.00 -4.65
C ILE A 667 1.09 33.50 -6.10
N ARG A 668 0.98 32.59 -7.08
CA ARG A 668 0.84 32.91 -8.50
C ARG A 668 -0.46 33.66 -8.77
N GLU A 669 -1.57 33.19 -8.23
CA GLU A 669 -2.87 33.83 -8.36
C GLU A 669 -2.85 35.26 -7.79
N ASN A 670 -2.32 35.45 -6.58
CA ASN A 670 -2.24 36.77 -5.94
C ASN A 670 -1.24 37.69 -6.67
N LYS A 671 -0.12 37.17 -7.22
CA LYS A 671 0.82 37.91 -8.05
C LYS A 671 0.10 38.52 -9.27
N ARG A 672 -0.72 37.70 -9.95
CA ARG A 672 -1.52 38.15 -11.10
C ARG A 672 -2.60 39.15 -10.72
N LYS A 673 -3.43 38.85 -9.71
CA LYS A 673 -4.57 39.67 -9.30
C LYS A 673 -4.19 41.03 -8.71
N ILE A 674 -3.09 41.11 -7.95
CA ILE A 674 -2.75 42.32 -7.18
C ILE A 674 -1.71 43.15 -7.90
N TYR A 675 -0.74 42.49 -8.58
CA TYR A 675 0.43 43.15 -9.13
C TYR A 675 0.52 43.01 -10.67
N ASN A 676 -0.51 42.49 -11.35
CA ASN A 676 -0.50 42.22 -12.81
C ASN A 676 0.82 41.56 -13.26
N ASP A 677 1.25 40.53 -12.52
CA ASP A 677 2.51 39.79 -12.70
C ASP A 677 3.81 40.61 -12.54
N ARG A 678 3.74 41.88 -12.11
CA ARG A 678 4.88 42.79 -11.94
C ARG A 678 5.04 43.21 -10.49
N VAL A 679 5.82 42.48 -9.71
CA VAL A 679 6.22 42.91 -8.38
C VAL A 679 7.43 43.82 -8.48
N LYS A 680 7.32 45.07 -8.01
CA LYS A 680 8.33 46.12 -8.21
C LYS A 680 9.43 46.10 -7.13
N SER A 681 9.12 45.65 -5.93
CA SER A 681 10.06 45.69 -4.80
C SER A 681 10.06 44.40 -3.99
N TYR A 682 11.18 44.11 -3.31
CA TYR A 682 11.28 42.97 -2.41
C TYR A 682 10.31 43.07 -1.21
N LYS A 683 9.91 44.29 -0.84
CA LYS A 683 8.91 44.50 0.21
C LYS A 683 7.54 44.01 -0.27
N GLU A 684 7.12 44.38 -1.47
CA GLU A 684 5.89 43.90 -2.09
C GLU A 684 5.89 42.38 -2.24
N LEU A 685 7.04 41.79 -2.62
CA LEU A 685 7.18 40.34 -2.74
C LEU A 685 6.95 39.65 -1.39
N LYS A 686 7.49 40.21 -0.29
CA LYS A 686 7.23 39.68 1.08
C LYS A 686 5.75 39.82 1.48
N GLU A 687 5.12 40.93 1.14
CA GLU A 687 3.69 41.17 1.41
C GLU A 687 2.81 40.20 0.62
N LEU A 688 3.13 39.96 -0.66
CA LEU A 688 2.50 38.98 -1.50
C LEU A 688 2.55 37.59 -0.90
N VAL A 689 3.75 37.12 -0.53
CA VAL A 689 3.94 35.78 0.08
C VAL A 689 3.18 35.68 1.40
N ASN A 690 3.31 36.66 2.29
CA ASN A 690 2.62 36.64 3.58
C ASN A 690 1.10 36.66 3.44
N LYS A 691 0.56 37.37 2.44
CA LYS A 691 -0.86 37.38 2.10
C LYS A 691 -1.31 36.02 1.61
N SER A 692 -0.54 35.40 0.70
CA SER A 692 -0.86 34.10 0.13
C SER A 692 -0.88 32.99 1.19
N ILE A 693 0.09 33.02 2.13
CA ILE A 693 0.08 32.10 3.27
C ILE A 693 -1.19 32.31 4.14
N LYS A 694 -1.54 33.57 4.44
CA LYS A 694 -2.74 33.89 5.20
C LYS A 694 -4.04 33.40 4.53
N ASP A 695 -4.08 33.41 3.22
CA ASP A 695 -5.22 32.94 2.45
C ASP A 695 -5.33 31.40 2.44
N THR A 696 -4.20 30.65 2.61
CA THR A 696 -4.16 29.19 2.53
C THR A 696 -4.07 28.49 3.90
N ILE A 697 -3.60 29.17 4.96
CA ILE A 697 -3.29 28.56 6.26
C ILE A 697 -4.46 27.81 6.89
N THR A 698 -5.68 28.35 6.82
CA THR A 698 -6.86 27.70 7.39
C THR A 698 -7.13 26.36 6.70
N ARG A 699 -7.00 26.32 5.38
CA ARG A 699 -7.12 25.09 4.61
C ARG A 699 -6.02 24.11 4.98
N SER A 700 -4.72 24.51 4.97
CA SER A 700 -3.60 23.63 5.30
C SER A 700 -3.74 23.01 6.71
N LEU A 701 -4.20 23.78 7.70
CA LEU A 701 -4.43 23.22 9.04
C LEU A 701 -5.60 22.23 9.07
N VAL A 702 -6.70 22.53 8.39
CA VAL A 702 -7.88 21.62 8.35
C VAL A 702 -7.51 20.31 7.63
N THR A 703 -6.80 20.39 6.51
CA THR A 703 -6.38 19.21 5.76
C THR A 703 -5.39 18.35 6.56
N SER A 704 -4.44 18.99 7.25
CA SER A 704 -3.51 18.27 8.14
C SER A 704 -4.25 17.58 9.29
N ILE A 705 -5.23 18.22 9.91
CA ILE A 705 -6.01 17.60 10.97
C ILE A 705 -6.81 16.39 10.42
N THR A 706 -7.44 16.53 9.26
CA THR A 706 -8.22 15.42 8.68
C THR A 706 -7.37 14.22 8.29
N THR A 707 -6.10 14.41 7.95
CA THR A 707 -5.15 13.32 7.68
C THR A 707 -4.46 12.80 8.93
N LEU A 708 -4.27 13.62 9.97
CA LEU A 708 -3.71 13.19 11.24
C LEU A 708 -4.69 12.33 12.06
N ILE A 709 -6.00 12.60 12.00
CA ILE A 709 -7.02 11.81 12.72
C ILE A 709 -6.88 10.30 12.42
N PRO A 710 -6.88 9.83 11.16
CA PRO A 710 -6.73 8.41 10.85
C PRO A 710 -5.36 7.85 11.27
N VAL A 711 -4.28 8.59 11.09
CA VAL A 711 -2.94 8.15 11.48
C VAL A 711 -2.85 7.95 12.99
N ILE A 712 -3.36 8.90 13.78
CA ILE A 712 -3.40 8.79 15.24
C ILE A 712 -4.30 7.63 15.68
N SER A 713 -5.46 7.45 15.03
CA SER A 713 -6.33 6.30 15.31
C SER A 713 -5.63 4.96 15.09
N LEU A 714 -4.86 4.84 13.99
CA LEU A 714 -4.07 3.64 13.70
C LEU A 714 -2.89 3.44 14.65
N ILE A 715 -2.28 4.50 15.19
CA ILE A 715 -1.22 4.40 16.20
C ILE A 715 -1.79 3.90 17.54
N VAL A 716 -2.95 4.42 17.95
CA VAL A 716 -3.51 4.13 19.28
C VAL A 716 -4.28 2.81 19.33
N LEU A 717 -4.99 2.46 18.27
CA LEU A 717 -5.92 1.33 18.22
C LEU A 717 -5.55 0.26 17.19
N GLY A 718 -4.63 0.55 16.28
CA GLY A 718 -4.24 -0.35 15.19
C GLY A 718 -3.30 -1.46 15.62
N SER A 719 -2.82 -2.25 14.65
CA SER A 719 -1.84 -3.29 14.88
C SER A 719 -0.44 -2.72 15.12
N HIS A 720 0.30 -3.35 16.02
CA HIS A 720 1.70 -3.02 16.31
C HIS A 720 2.61 -3.16 15.07
N GLU A 721 2.32 -4.09 14.18
CA GLU A 721 3.12 -4.34 12.98
C GLU A 721 3.23 -3.12 12.04
N ILE A 722 2.21 -2.26 12.02
CA ILE A 722 2.21 -1.03 11.20
C ILE A 722 2.48 0.24 12.02
N VAL A 723 2.83 0.12 13.31
CA VAL A 723 2.97 1.30 14.17
C VAL A 723 4.14 2.19 13.71
N ASN A 724 5.29 1.62 13.34
CA ASN A 724 6.44 2.39 12.83
C ASN A 724 6.13 3.10 11.51
N PHE A 725 5.36 2.45 10.63
CA PHE A 725 4.83 3.07 9.42
C PHE A 725 3.95 4.29 9.76
N ASN A 726 3.04 4.15 10.73
CA ASN A 726 2.16 5.23 11.16
C ASN A 726 2.93 6.37 11.86
N TYR A 727 4.01 6.08 12.62
CA TYR A 727 4.89 7.11 13.16
C TYR A 727 5.61 7.87 12.05
N ALA A 728 6.09 7.21 11.00
CA ALA A 728 6.70 7.88 9.85
C ALA A 728 5.71 8.85 9.21
N LEU A 729 4.45 8.41 9.02
CA LEU A 729 3.38 9.26 8.50
C LEU A 729 3.05 10.43 9.42
N LEU A 730 2.93 10.20 10.73
CA LEU A 730 2.67 11.26 11.71
C LEU A 730 3.73 12.35 11.66
N ILE A 731 5.01 11.95 11.75
CA ILE A 731 6.16 12.86 11.72
C ILE A 731 6.20 13.60 10.38
N GLY A 732 6.01 12.88 9.27
CA GLY A 732 6.05 13.46 7.94
C GLY A 732 4.90 14.42 7.65
N LEU A 733 3.67 14.14 8.10
CA LEU A 733 2.52 15.03 7.96
C LEU A 733 2.71 16.33 8.76
N VAL A 734 3.24 16.24 9.99
CA VAL A 734 3.54 17.41 10.81
C VAL A 734 4.66 18.23 10.18
N ALA A 735 5.75 17.56 9.75
CA ALA A 735 6.88 18.22 9.07
C ALA A 735 6.42 18.89 7.77
N GLY A 736 5.63 18.21 6.92
CA GLY A 736 5.13 18.72 5.64
C GLY A 736 4.20 19.92 5.78
N THR A 737 3.32 19.92 6.79
CA THR A 737 2.47 21.08 7.10
C THR A 737 3.29 22.29 7.50
N TYR A 738 4.33 22.09 8.31
CA TYR A 738 5.22 23.14 8.74
C TYR A 738 6.10 23.65 7.59
N SER A 739 6.69 22.75 6.82
CA SER A 739 7.64 23.06 5.77
C SER A 739 7.01 23.78 4.59
N SER A 740 5.80 23.39 4.17
CA SER A 740 5.05 24.05 3.08
C SER A 740 4.78 25.52 3.37
N ILE A 741 4.49 25.87 4.63
CA ILE A 741 4.18 27.24 5.05
C ILE A 741 5.45 28.05 5.29
N MET A 742 6.44 27.52 6.01
CA MET A 742 7.58 28.28 6.51
C MET A 742 8.82 28.14 5.62
N ILE A 743 9.11 26.95 5.10
CA ILE A 743 10.35 26.67 4.38
C ILE A 743 10.17 26.86 2.88
N ALA A 744 9.18 26.22 2.24
CA ALA A 744 8.96 26.29 0.80
C ALA A 744 8.78 27.73 0.32
N THR A 745 7.92 28.48 1.01
CA THR A 745 7.64 29.90 0.67
C THR A 745 8.85 30.80 0.89
N SER A 746 9.64 30.55 1.93
CA SER A 746 10.85 31.33 2.22
C SER A 746 11.98 31.05 1.24
N LEU A 747 12.16 29.78 0.84
CA LEU A 747 13.12 29.41 -0.20
C LEU A 747 12.75 30.02 -1.55
N TRP A 748 11.48 29.93 -1.92
CA TRP A 748 11.01 30.58 -3.13
C TRP A 748 11.21 32.09 -3.10
N LEU A 749 10.92 32.76 -1.96
CA LEU A 749 11.13 34.19 -1.75
C LEU A 749 12.60 34.59 -1.95
N LEU A 750 13.54 33.76 -1.48
CA LEU A 750 14.98 34.00 -1.64
C LEU A 750 15.42 33.84 -3.11
N LEU A 751 14.91 32.81 -3.81
CA LEU A 751 15.20 32.57 -5.24
C LEU A 751 14.60 33.63 -6.15
N GLU A 752 13.40 34.14 -5.82
CA GLU A 752 12.71 35.17 -6.59
C GLU A 752 13.28 36.57 -6.39
N LYS A 753 13.98 36.83 -5.27
CA LYS A 753 14.57 38.15 -4.93
C LYS A 753 15.38 38.77 -6.07
N LYS A 754 16.13 37.98 -6.83
CA LYS A 754 16.95 38.43 -7.97
C LYS A 754 16.17 38.75 -9.23
N HIS A 755 14.86 38.46 -9.25
CA HIS A 755 13.98 38.58 -10.42
C HIS A 755 12.87 39.62 -10.21
N VAL A 756 12.90 40.35 -9.09
CA VAL A 756 11.97 41.45 -8.82
C VAL A 756 12.09 42.51 -9.91
N GLY A 757 10.95 42.98 -10.41
CA GLY A 757 10.86 43.97 -11.53
C GLY A 757 10.89 43.37 -12.94
N LYS A 758 11.17 42.06 -13.09
CA LYS A 758 11.13 41.37 -14.39
C LYS A 758 9.75 40.74 -14.61
N THR A 759 9.22 40.86 -15.84
CA THR A 759 7.97 40.18 -16.24
C THR A 759 8.29 38.75 -16.68
N GLU A 760 7.58 37.78 -16.17
CA GLU A 760 7.69 36.39 -16.63
C GLU A 760 7.00 36.24 -18.01
N LYS A 761 7.65 35.50 -18.92
CA LYS A 761 7.03 35.18 -20.23
C LYS A 761 5.88 34.19 -19.97
N LYS A 762 4.68 34.48 -20.50
CA LYS A 762 3.54 33.55 -20.50
C LYS A 762 3.97 32.23 -21.15
N LYS A 763 3.67 31.10 -20.52
CA LYS A 763 3.89 29.80 -21.13
C LYS A 763 2.71 29.45 -22.05
N TRP A 764 2.96 28.69 -23.11
CA TRP A 764 2.00 28.36 -24.16
C TRP A 764 0.73 27.59 -23.66
N TYR A 765 0.77 27.00 -22.47
CA TYR A 765 -0.35 26.27 -21.85
C TYR A 765 -1.09 27.09 -20.78
N GLU A 766 -0.75 28.35 -20.55
CA GLU A 766 -1.54 29.25 -19.71
C GLU A 766 -2.80 29.64 -20.47
N VAL A 767 -3.90 28.95 -20.09
CA VAL A 767 -5.23 29.24 -20.65
C VAL A 767 -5.60 30.66 -20.25
N ASP A 768 -5.90 31.49 -21.26
CA ASP A 768 -6.46 32.80 -21.02
C ASP A 768 -7.77 32.65 -20.25
N THR A 769 -7.89 33.33 -19.13
CA THR A 769 -9.13 33.33 -18.36
C THR A 769 -10.17 34.15 -19.09
N GLU A 770 -11.47 33.93 -18.82
CA GLU A 770 -12.57 34.71 -19.45
C GLU A 770 -12.36 36.23 -19.41
N ASP A 771 -11.63 36.72 -18.37
CA ASP A 771 -11.25 38.14 -18.26
C ASP A 771 -10.26 38.61 -19.40
N ASP A 772 -9.36 37.71 -19.84
CA ASP A 772 -8.46 37.96 -20.96
C ASP A 772 -9.23 37.89 -22.32
N MET A 773 -10.30 37.08 -22.37
CA MET A 773 -11.19 36.99 -23.54
C MET A 773 -12.14 38.20 -23.68
N GLU A 774 -12.52 38.86 -22.57
CA GLU A 774 -13.26 40.13 -22.62
C GLU A 774 -12.39 41.30 -23.13
N GLU A 775 -11.10 41.34 -22.86
CA GLU A 775 -10.18 42.31 -23.45
C GLU A 775 -9.88 42.06 -24.93
N LEU A 776 -10.02 40.82 -25.40
CA LEU A 776 -9.95 40.46 -26.83
C LEU A 776 -11.26 40.74 -27.59
N LYS A 777 -12.34 41.07 -26.92
CA LYS A 777 -13.53 41.65 -27.52
C LYS A 777 -13.22 43.09 -27.94
N VAL A 778 -12.45 43.15 -28.97
CA VAL A 778 -12.60 44.08 -30.08
C VAL A 778 -12.54 45.58 -29.75
N LYS A 779 -11.37 46.12 -29.90
CA LYS A 779 -11.25 47.42 -30.56
C LYS A 779 -11.58 47.20 -32.04
N GLY A 780 -12.83 47.48 -32.42
CA GLY A 780 -13.17 47.80 -33.81
C GLY A 780 -13.90 46.73 -34.63
N ILE A 781 -15.01 46.13 -34.20
CA ILE A 781 -16.09 45.73 -35.12
C ILE A 781 -17.41 46.05 -34.42
N ASN A 782 -17.97 47.20 -34.78
CA ASN A 782 -19.39 47.44 -34.69
C ASN A 782 -20.06 46.70 -35.83
N CYS A 783 -20.89 45.72 -35.55
CA CYS A 783 -22.11 45.44 -36.30
C CYS A 783 -23.10 44.81 -35.33
#